data_f25edfdf4e82ea82fb03680403ee8360
#
_entry.id   f25edfdf4e82ea82fb03680403ee8360
#
_cell.length_a   1.000
_cell.length_b   1.000
_cell.length_c   1.000
_cell.angle_alpha   90.00
_cell.angle_beta   90.00
_cell.angle_gamma   90.00
#
_symmetry.space_group_name_H-M   'P 1'
#
loop_
_entity.id
_entity.type
_entity.pdbx_description
1 polymer ?
#
loop_
_entity_poly.entity_id
_entity_poly.type
_entity_poly.pdbx_seq_one_letter_code
_entity_poly.pdbx_strand_id
1 'polypeptide(L)'
;MDGGCSAAFLDTCHRMAIPAVIERSRSGSGAHIWVFFSEAVPASQARKLGCYLLTETMSRRHQLGMDSYDRIFPNQDNLPKGGFGNLIALPLQKEPAEKGNTLFLDENLRPHQDQWAFLASIALLDPSALEEVVRPAVRSGQVMGVRISSTGEEEQPWATVATRGQQELPLAGPSPAKVRVVMGNLIYVEKEGLPSSLLNRINRLAAFQNPEFYKRQSLRLSTALTPRVICCAEEFPRHLGIPRGCLDQLQELLQTFGIKLDLVDERFQGTKIEAVFHGRLTSTQETATSELTRHDNGVLVAPSGSGKTVVGIYMIAARSTSTLVLVHRSPLLEQWRAQLASFLQVDPAKIGQIGGGKNKQSGLVDVAMFQSLIRKGQVEDFIAHYGHVVVDECHHLPAVTFEQVLRQVKARYVLGLTATPYRRDGQQPIILMQCGPIRHVISQEDRGAQGSLRHLLVCRETSFVTPPQEDGPSIHDIYAALVADEARNQLILDDLLRALEERRSPILLTERREHLEFFAKRLAGSVSNVVVLRGGMGSRQRREVAEQISGIPDSENRVLLATGRYIGEGFDDARLDTLFLAMPVSWKGTLVQYAGRLHRLHSGKAEVRIYDYVDRGSPTLLRMFQKRLRGYRAMGYETVPPPACDPLMPDVP
;
A
#
# COMPACT_ATOMS: atom_id res chain seq x y z
N MET A 1 -19.39 22.86 5.00
CA MET A 1 -18.34 23.80 5.43
C MET A 1 -18.89 24.57 6.62
N ASP A 2 -18.06 24.90 7.61
CA ASP A 2 -18.47 25.85 8.64
C ASP A 2 -18.55 27.28 8.07
N GLY A 3 -19.10 28.24 8.83
CA GLY A 3 -19.36 29.60 8.31
C GLY A 3 -18.08 30.34 7.88
N GLY A 4 -16.93 30.07 8.51
CA GLY A 4 -15.65 30.70 8.17
C GLY A 4 -15.05 30.15 6.87
N CYS A 5 -15.16 28.85 6.64
CA CYS A 5 -14.73 28.18 5.42
C CYS A 5 -15.54 28.61 4.20
N SER A 6 -16.86 28.72 4.37
CA SER A 6 -17.77 29.11 3.28
C SER A 6 -17.55 30.55 2.83
N ALA A 7 -17.34 31.48 3.75
CA ALA A 7 -17.04 32.87 3.44
C ALA A 7 -15.70 33.01 2.69
N ALA A 8 -14.68 32.26 3.11
CA ALA A 8 -13.39 32.26 2.44
C ALA A 8 -13.45 31.71 1.00
N PHE A 9 -14.28 30.68 0.78
CA PHE A 9 -14.49 30.11 -0.54
C PHE A 9 -15.24 31.10 -1.46
N LEU A 10 -16.27 31.78 -0.96
CA LEU A 10 -16.99 32.82 -1.70
C LEU A 10 -16.08 33.98 -2.07
N ASP A 11 -15.23 34.46 -1.14
CA ASP A 11 -14.21 35.49 -1.43
C ASP A 11 -13.29 35.06 -2.58
N THR A 12 -12.89 33.80 -2.61
CA THR A 12 -12.10 33.25 -3.73
C THR A 12 -12.89 33.25 -5.03
N CYS A 13 -14.16 32.81 -5.01
CA CYS A 13 -15.03 32.85 -6.19
C CYS A 13 -15.18 34.26 -6.74
N HIS A 14 -15.48 35.25 -5.87
CA HIS A 14 -15.66 36.67 -6.28
C HIS A 14 -14.39 37.22 -6.92
N ARG A 15 -13.20 36.97 -6.35
CA ARG A 15 -11.92 37.42 -6.92
C ARG A 15 -11.62 36.81 -8.27
N MET A 16 -12.09 35.62 -8.53
CA MET A 16 -11.91 34.92 -9.79
C MET A 16 -13.06 35.16 -10.77
N ALA A 17 -13.95 36.09 -10.44
CA ALA A 17 -15.16 36.41 -11.21
C ALA A 17 -16.05 35.17 -11.48
N ILE A 18 -16.06 34.21 -10.54
CA ILE A 18 -16.95 33.05 -10.59
C ILE A 18 -18.23 33.37 -9.80
N PRO A 19 -19.41 33.39 -10.45
CA PRO A 19 -20.66 33.60 -9.76
C PRO A 19 -20.99 32.39 -8.89
N ALA A 20 -20.94 32.58 -7.57
CA ALA A 20 -21.21 31.55 -6.59
C ALA A 20 -22.13 32.11 -5.48
N VAL A 21 -23.02 31.28 -4.98
CA VAL A 21 -23.96 31.64 -3.92
C VAL A 21 -23.93 30.59 -2.81
N ILE A 22 -24.24 31.03 -1.59
CA ILE A 22 -24.23 30.20 -0.40
C ILE A 22 -25.63 29.83 0.04
N GLU A 23 -25.83 28.56 0.38
CA GLU A 23 -27.06 28.02 0.99
C GLU A 23 -26.71 27.41 2.35
N ARG A 24 -27.54 27.66 3.36
CA ARG A 24 -27.43 26.95 4.64
C ARG A 24 -27.79 25.49 4.46
N SER A 25 -26.96 24.57 4.94
CA SER A 25 -27.24 23.12 4.81
C SER A 25 -28.56 22.72 5.52
N ARG A 26 -29.11 21.57 5.15
CA ARG A 26 -30.30 21.00 5.76
C ARG A 26 -30.19 20.81 7.28
N SER A 27 -28.99 20.49 7.79
CA SER A 27 -28.71 20.33 9.22
C SER A 27 -28.59 21.66 9.97
N GLY A 28 -28.41 22.78 9.26
CA GLY A 28 -28.18 24.11 9.84
C GLY A 28 -26.73 24.36 10.28
N SER A 29 -25.90 23.30 10.40
CA SER A 29 -24.54 23.39 10.91
C SER A 29 -23.46 23.58 9.84
N GLY A 30 -23.83 23.57 8.56
CA GLY A 30 -22.91 23.72 7.43
C GLY A 30 -23.52 24.53 6.31
N ALA A 31 -22.80 24.69 5.21
CA ALA A 31 -23.28 25.41 4.02
C ALA A 31 -22.94 24.66 2.73
N HIS A 32 -23.75 24.88 1.70
CA HIS A 32 -23.49 24.48 0.33
C HIS A 32 -23.16 25.72 -0.49
N ILE A 33 -22.17 25.59 -1.37
CA ILE A 33 -21.84 26.62 -2.35
C ILE A 33 -22.33 26.15 -3.71
N TRP A 34 -23.12 26.97 -4.37
CA TRP A 34 -23.72 26.67 -5.66
C TRP A 34 -23.09 27.55 -6.74
N VAL A 35 -22.73 26.94 -7.87
CA VAL A 35 -22.35 27.60 -9.12
C VAL A 35 -23.29 27.10 -10.19
N PHE A 36 -24.03 28.01 -10.83
CA PHE A 36 -24.99 27.71 -11.87
C PHE A 36 -24.37 28.02 -13.23
N PHE A 37 -24.54 27.15 -14.20
CA PHE A 37 -24.03 27.30 -15.56
C PHE A 37 -25.13 27.75 -16.52
N SER A 38 -24.76 28.57 -17.51
CA SER A 38 -25.71 29.03 -18.54
C SER A 38 -26.14 27.89 -19.49
N GLU A 39 -25.28 26.87 -19.66
CA GLU A 39 -25.51 25.69 -20.49
C GLU A 39 -24.97 24.45 -19.78
N ALA A 40 -25.32 23.27 -20.35
CA ALA A 40 -24.81 22.00 -19.84
C ALA A 40 -23.27 21.89 -20.05
N VAL A 41 -22.52 21.61 -18.97
CA VAL A 41 -21.08 21.44 -19.00
C VAL A 41 -20.69 20.01 -18.60
N PRO A 42 -19.56 19.48 -19.12
CA PRO A 42 -19.06 18.19 -18.68
C PRO A 42 -18.81 18.15 -17.18
N ALA A 43 -19.29 17.09 -16.49
CA ALA A 43 -19.12 16.91 -15.06
C ALA A 43 -17.65 16.98 -14.62
N SER A 44 -16.74 16.49 -15.46
CA SER A 44 -15.29 16.56 -15.23
C SER A 44 -14.77 17.99 -15.16
N GLN A 45 -15.30 18.90 -15.98
CA GLN A 45 -14.88 20.32 -15.98
C GLN A 45 -15.44 21.05 -14.76
N ALA A 46 -16.71 20.85 -14.41
CA ALA A 46 -17.32 21.42 -13.21
C ALA A 46 -16.56 20.98 -11.94
N ARG A 47 -16.16 19.72 -11.87
CA ARG A 47 -15.35 19.20 -10.75
C ARG A 47 -13.96 19.82 -10.70
N LYS A 48 -13.30 19.97 -11.85
CA LYS A 48 -11.99 20.62 -11.93
C LYS A 48 -12.06 22.06 -11.42
N LEU A 49 -13.09 22.83 -11.79
CA LEU A 49 -13.33 24.15 -11.26
C LEU A 49 -13.45 24.13 -9.73
N GLY A 50 -14.34 23.31 -9.17
CA GLY A 50 -14.55 23.23 -7.73
C GLY A 50 -13.28 22.84 -6.97
N CYS A 51 -12.51 21.88 -7.46
CA CYS A 51 -11.22 21.49 -6.89
C CYS A 51 -10.17 22.61 -6.98
N TYR A 52 -10.15 23.35 -8.08
CA TYR A 52 -9.24 24.49 -8.24
C TYR A 52 -9.59 25.64 -7.27
N LEU A 53 -10.87 26.00 -7.18
CA LEU A 53 -11.34 27.03 -6.23
C LEU A 53 -11.02 26.65 -4.77
N LEU A 54 -11.18 25.39 -4.39
CA LEU A 54 -10.76 24.89 -3.07
C LEU A 54 -9.25 25.04 -2.88
N THR A 55 -8.46 24.67 -3.89
CA THR A 55 -7.00 24.80 -3.87
C THR A 55 -6.56 26.24 -3.67
N GLU A 56 -7.17 27.19 -4.41
CA GLU A 56 -6.91 28.61 -4.28
C GLU A 56 -7.35 29.17 -2.92
N THR A 57 -8.49 28.75 -2.41
CA THR A 57 -8.96 29.14 -1.08
C THR A 57 -7.99 28.67 0.00
N MET A 58 -7.56 27.41 -0.05
CA MET A 58 -6.55 26.85 0.86
C MET A 58 -5.21 27.59 0.73
N SER A 59 -4.78 27.97 -0.47
CA SER A 59 -3.55 28.71 -0.70
C SER A 59 -3.51 30.07 -0.01
N ARG A 60 -4.68 30.65 0.26
CA ARG A 60 -4.83 31.93 0.93
C ARG A 60 -5.06 31.82 2.44
N ARG A 61 -5.67 30.72 2.87
CA ARG A 61 -6.01 30.45 4.28
C ARG A 61 -5.58 29.05 4.67
N HIS A 62 -4.41 28.90 5.24
CA HIS A 62 -3.82 27.62 5.64
C HIS A 62 -4.64 26.88 6.73
N GLN A 63 -5.47 27.62 7.48
CA GLN A 63 -6.38 27.04 8.50
C GLN A 63 -7.49 26.18 7.88
N LEU A 64 -7.73 26.33 6.57
CA LEU A 64 -8.66 25.46 5.85
C LEU A 64 -7.93 24.19 5.43
N GLY A 65 -8.08 23.14 6.23
CA GLY A 65 -7.56 21.81 5.95
C GLY A 65 -8.33 21.12 4.83
N MET A 66 -7.80 19.99 4.37
CA MET A 66 -8.47 19.15 3.37
C MET A 66 -9.77 18.51 3.91
N ASP A 67 -9.98 18.53 5.21
CA ASP A 67 -11.18 18.05 5.89
C ASP A 67 -12.28 19.12 5.98
N SER A 68 -12.00 20.37 5.58
CA SER A 68 -12.92 21.49 5.66
C SER A 68 -14.09 21.40 4.67
N TYR A 69 -14.06 20.50 3.72
CA TYR A 69 -15.16 20.22 2.80
C TYR A 69 -15.57 18.76 2.80
N ASP A 70 -16.86 18.48 2.84
CA ASP A 70 -17.42 17.13 2.87
C ASP A 70 -17.57 16.55 1.44
N ARG A 71 -18.18 17.29 0.51
CA ARG A 71 -18.51 16.79 -0.83
C ARG A 71 -18.43 17.87 -1.90
N ILE A 72 -18.12 17.41 -3.12
CA ILE A 72 -18.26 18.18 -4.36
C ILE A 72 -19.22 17.41 -5.28
N PHE A 73 -20.20 18.12 -5.83
CA PHE A 73 -21.08 17.60 -6.88
C PHE A 73 -20.82 18.33 -8.20
N PRO A 74 -20.82 17.61 -9.34
CA PRO A 74 -20.91 16.16 -9.49
C PRO A 74 -19.67 15.47 -8.90
N ASN A 75 -19.85 14.30 -8.29
CA ASN A 75 -18.72 13.57 -7.69
C ASN A 75 -18.06 12.54 -8.63
N GLN A 76 -18.59 12.37 -9.84
CA GLN A 76 -18.09 11.45 -10.87
C GLN A 76 -18.10 12.12 -12.25
N ASP A 77 -17.19 11.69 -13.14
CA ASP A 77 -17.04 12.28 -14.48
C ASP A 77 -18.04 11.72 -15.49
N ASN A 78 -18.42 10.46 -15.32
CA ASN A 78 -19.34 9.75 -16.23
C ASN A 78 -20.46 9.08 -15.45
N LEU A 79 -21.66 9.09 -16.04
CA LEU A 79 -22.79 8.33 -15.56
C LEU A 79 -22.70 6.90 -16.12
N PRO A 80 -22.69 5.84 -15.29
CA PRO A 80 -22.71 4.47 -15.81
C PRO A 80 -24.02 4.18 -16.54
N LYS A 81 -23.96 3.38 -17.59
CA LYS A 81 -25.14 2.96 -18.35
C LYS A 81 -26.20 2.32 -17.44
N GLY A 82 -27.43 2.83 -17.45
CA GLY A 82 -28.55 2.30 -16.68
C GLY A 82 -28.58 2.69 -15.19
N GLY A 83 -27.76 3.65 -14.74
CA GLY A 83 -27.72 4.10 -13.34
C GLY A 83 -28.12 5.56 -13.15
N PHE A 84 -28.62 5.84 -11.95
CA PHE A 84 -28.83 7.22 -11.50
C PHE A 84 -27.50 7.82 -11.06
N GLY A 85 -27.29 9.11 -11.33
CA GLY A 85 -26.20 9.89 -10.73
C GLY A 85 -26.36 10.02 -9.22
N ASN A 86 -25.40 10.66 -8.58
CA ASN A 86 -25.59 10.99 -7.17
C ASN A 86 -26.72 12.01 -7.01
N LEU A 87 -27.63 11.69 -6.13
CA LEU A 87 -28.69 12.60 -5.76
C LEU A 87 -28.11 13.78 -4.98
N ILE A 88 -28.49 14.98 -5.36
CA ILE A 88 -28.22 16.22 -4.64
C ILE A 88 -29.50 16.70 -3.94
N ALA A 89 -29.39 17.10 -2.70
CA ALA A 89 -30.50 17.74 -2.01
C ALA A 89 -30.67 19.16 -2.57
N LEU A 90 -31.85 19.44 -3.10
CA LEU A 90 -32.15 20.77 -3.61
C LEU A 90 -32.33 21.78 -2.46
N PRO A 91 -32.05 23.08 -2.68
CA PRO A 91 -32.35 24.14 -1.74
C PRO A 91 -33.87 24.36 -1.61
N LEU A 92 -34.27 25.22 -0.70
CA LEU A 92 -35.64 25.66 -0.47
C LEU A 92 -36.63 24.52 -0.14
N GLN A 93 -36.17 23.47 0.58
CA GLN A 93 -37.02 22.39 1.04
C GLN A 93 -37.98 22.91 2.13
N LYS A 94 -39.29 22.63 2.02
CA LYS A 94 -40.33 23.20 2.85
C LYS A 94 -40.05 23.10 4.36
N GLU A 95 -39.96 21.90 4.91
CA GLU A 95 -39.77 21.71 6.35
C GLU A 95 -38.41 22.25 6.88
N PRO A 96 -37.26 22.07 6.21
CA PRO A 96 -36.01 22.69 6.63
C PRO A 96 -36.05 24.22 6.51
N ALA A 97 -36.70 24.79 5.48
CA ALA A 97 -36.82 26.24 5.29
C ALA A 97 -37.59 26.92 6.40
N GLU A 98 -38.66 26.28 6.93
CA GLU A 98 -39.40 26.77 8.09
C GLU A 98 -38.52 26.89 9.35
N LYS A 99 -37.41 26.13 9.42
CA LYS A 99 -36.38 26.17 10.48
C LYS A 99 -35.19 27.08 10.13
N GLY A 100 -35.27 27.83 9.04
CA GLY A 100 -34.22 28.69 8.57
C GLY A 100 -33.06 27.99 7.86
N ASN A 101 -33.25 26.69 7.49
CA ASN A 101 -32.26 25.87 6.77
C ASN A 101 -32.63 25.77 5.28
N THR A 102 -31.70 25.31 4.42
CA THR A 102 -31.86 25.21 2.96
C THR A 102 -32.23 26.55 2.28
N LEU A 103 -31.90 27.66 2.91
CA LEU A 103 -32.12 29.01 2.40
C LEU A 103 -30.82 29.61 1.87
N PHE A 104 -30.91 30.38 0.80
CA PHE A 104 -29.78 31.18 0.29
C PHE A 104 -29.53 32.35 1.24
N LEU A 105 -28.26 32.63 1.46
CA LEU A 105 -27.75 33.58 2.42
C LEU A 105 -27.03 34.73 1.73
N ASP A 106 -27.14 35.93 2.36
CA ASP A 106 -26.36 37.11 1.99
C ASP A 106 -24.90 37.01 2.48
N GLU A 107 -24.09 38.04 2.22
CA GLU A 107 -22.69 38.16 2.64
C GLU A 107 -22.49 38.12 4.16
N ASN A 108 -23.56 38.46 4.93
CA ASN A 108 -23.56 38.41 6.39
C ASN A 108 -24.13 37.08 6.94
N LEU A 109 -24.28 36.07 6.08
CA LEU A 109 -24.87 34.76 6.40
C LEU A 109 -26.32 34.84 6.90
N ARG A 110 -27.09 35.85 6.49
CA ARG A 110 -28.51 36.01 6.77
C ARG A 110 -29.32 35.54 5.57
N PRO A 111 -30.48 34.90 5.78
CA PRO A 111 -31.36 34.52 4.68
C PRO A 111 -31.86 35.73 3.90
N HIS A 112 -31.85 35.66 2.56
CA HIS A 112 -32.54 36.65 1.73
C HIS A 112 -34.05 36.68 2.05
N GLN A 113 -34.66 37.87 2.06
CA GLN A 113 -36.09 38.00 2.35
C GLN A 113 -36.96 37.32 1.31
N ASP A 114 -36.65 37.50 0.04
CA ASP A 114 -37.31 36.80 -1.07
C ASP A 114 -36.31 35.85 -1.75
N GLN A 115 -36.44 34.58 -1.41
CA GLN A 115 -35.59 33.52 -1.89
C GLN A 115 -35.77 33.27 -3.40
N TRP A 116 -36.98 33.44 -3.92
CA TRP A 116 -37.26 33.18 -5.32
C TRP A 116 -36.78 34.33 -6.20
N ALA A 117 -37.01 35.59 -5.78
CA ALA A 117 -36.44 36.73 -6.46
C ALA A 117 -34.91 36.67 -6.49
N PHE A 118 -34.27 36.27 -5.37
CA PHE A 118 -32.82 36.06 -5.33
C PHE A 118 -32.38 34.97 -6.31
N LEU A 119 -33.03 33.79 -6.28
CA LEU A 119 -32.70 32.67 -7.17
C LEU A 119 -32.81 33.08 -8.65
N ALA A 120 -33.81 33.86 -9.01
CA ALA A 120 -34.01 34.38 -10.37
C ALA A 120 -32.95 35.43 -10.79
N SER A 121 -32.27 36.05 -9.84
CA SER A 121 -31.22 37.08 -10.08
C SER A 121 -29.81 36.52 -10.12
N ILE A 122 -29.62 35.22 -9.84
CA ILE A 122 -28.28 34.62 -9.80
C ILE A 122 -27.64 34.65 -11.19
N ALA A 123 -26.41 35.17 -11.25
CA ALA A 123 -25.62 35.15 -12.46
C ALA A 123 -25.17 33.71 -12.80
N LEU A 124 -25.22 33.39 -14.10
CA LEU A 124 -24.82 32.08 -14.60
C LEU A 124 -23.38 32.12 -15.14
N LEU A 125 -22.62 31.06 -14.92
CA LEU A 125 -21.26 30.92 -15.42
C LEU A 125 -21.30 30.36 -16.86
N ASP A 126 -20.67 31.08 -17.78
CA ASP A 126 -20.55 30.67 -19.17
C ASP A 126 -19.53 29.53 -19.32
N PRO A 127 -19.76 28.53 -20.18
CA PRO A 127 -18.81 27.43 -20.45
C PRO A 127 -17.43 27.89 -20.93
N SER A 128 -17.35 28.99 -21.67
CA SER A 128 -16.06 29.56 -22.11
C SER A 128 -15.26 30.13 -20.96
N ALA A 129 -15.90 30.84 -20.04
CA ALA A 129 -15.27 31.36 -18.83
C ALA A 129 -14.82 30.21 -17.90
N LEU A 130 -15.60 29.13 -17.81
CA LEU A 130 -15.18 27.90 -17.12
C LEU A 130 -13.90 27.34 -17.70
N GLU A 131 -13.78 27.24 -19.02
CA GLU A 131 -12.62 26.67 -19.70
C GLU A 131 -11.37 27.56 -19.51
N GLU A 132 -11.52 28.88 -19.58
CA GLU A 132 -10.43 29.85 -19.33
C GLU A 132 -9.82 29.70 -17.93
N VAL A 133 -10.64 29.40 -16.92
CA VAL A 133 -10.16 29.20 -15.54
C VAL A 133 -9.55 27.80 -15.36
N VAL A 134 -10.20 26.75 -15.89
CA VAL A 134 -9.78 25.36 -15.64
C VAL A 134 -8.54 24.96 -16.44
N ARG A 135 -8.36 25.45 -17.67
CA ARG A 135 -7.25 25.04 -18.55
C ARG A 135 -5.87 25.41 -17.95
N PRO A 136 -5.61 26.64 -17.47
CA PRO A 136 -4.36 26.98 -16.80
C PRO A 136 -4.16 26.20 -15.50
N ALA A 137 -5.23 26.03 -14.71
CA ALA A 137 -5.19 25.32 -13.43
C ALA A 137 -4.78 23.85 -13.59
N VAL A 138 -5.27 23.17 -14.63
CA VAL A 138 -4.88 21.80 -14.97
C VAL A 138 -3.42 21.73 -15.41
N ARG A 139 -2.96 22.69 -16.24
CA ARG A 139 -1.56 22.74 -16.71
C ARG A 139 -0.57 22.99 -15.59
N SER A 140 -0.95 23.78 -14.59
CA SER A 140 -0.12 24.10 -13.43
C SER A 140 -0.22 23.09 -12.28
N GLY A 141 -0.99 21.99 -12.45
CA GLY A 141 -1.19 20.97 -11.41
C GLY A 141 -1.94 21.43 -10.16
N GLN A 142 -2.62 22.59 -10.23
CA GLN A 142 -3.33 23.18 -9.09
C GLN A 142 -4.68 22.55 -8.77
N VAL A 143 -5.13 21.59 -9.59
CA VAL A 143 -6.42 20.91 -9.39
C VAL A 143 -6.22 19.68 -8.51
N MET A 144 -6.38 19.82 -7.20
CA MET A 144 -6.32 18.70 -6.27
C MET A 144 -7.59 17.86 -6.29
N GLY A 145 -7.42 16.55 -6.11
CA GLY A 145 -8.54 15.60 -5.94
C GLY A 145 -9.25 15.17 -7.21
N VAL A 146 -8.85 15.64 -8.39
CA VAL A 146 -9.31 15.11 -9.66
C VAL A 146 -8.27 14.13 -10.18
N ARG A 147 -8.64 12.85 -10.25
CA ARG A 147 -7.84 11.87 -10.96
C ARG A 147 -7.79 12.32 -12.42
N ILE A 148 -6.61 12.65 -12.92
CA ILE A 148 -6.41 12.69 -14.37
C ILE A 148 -6.67 11.27 -14.81
N SER A 149 -7.74 11.02 -15.54
CA SER A 149 -8.04 9.69 -16.06
C SER A 149 -6.96 9.34 -17.09
N SER A 150 -5.91 8.68 -16.63
CA SER A 150 -5.14 7.85 -17.52
C SER A 150 -6.04 6.68 -17.90
N THR A 151 -6.43 6.64 -19.15
CA THR A 151 -7.08 5.48 -19.77
C THR A 151 -6.02 4.40 -19.93
N GLY A 152 -5.66 3.78 -18.83
CA GLY A 152 -4.71 2.69 -18.77
C GLY A 152 -4.49 2.34 -17.30
N GLU A 153 -4.59 1.08 -16.96
CA GLU A 153 -4.03 0.56 -15.71
C GLU A 153 -2.53 0.86 -15.78
N GLU A 154 -2.07 1.92 -15.13
CA GLU A 154 -0.66 2.27 -15.10
C GLU A 154 0.10 1.12 -14.45
N GLU A 155 0.93 0.44 -15.22
CA GLU A 155 1.77 -0.66 -14.74
C GLU A 155 2.77 -0.21 -13.67
N GLN A 156 2.98 1.10 -13.55
CA GLN A 156 3.90 1.73 -12.60
C GLN A 156 3.30 3.01 -12.00
N PRO A 157 2.34 2.91 -11.06
CA PRO A 157 1.72 4.08 -10.43
C PRO A 157 2.73 5.01 -9.74
N TRP A 158 3.91 4.51 -9.42
CA TRP A 158 5.02 5.26 -8.82
C TRP A 158 5.89 6.02 -9.83
N ALA A 159 5.87 5.64 -11.09
CA ALA A 159 6.59 6.37 -12.14
C ALA A 159 5.86 7.64 -12.58
N THR A 160 4.56 7.70 -12.36
CA THR A 160 3.66 8.79 -12.79
C THR A 160 3.59 9.96 -11.82
N VAL A 161 4.19 9.86 -10.66
CA VAL A 161 4.15 10.93 -9.64
C VAL A 161 5.21 12.01 -9.89
N ALA A 162 6.05 11.84 -10.87
CA ALA A 162 6.94 12.92 -11.26
C ALA A 162 6.14 13.97 -12.03
N THR A 163 5.59 14.94 -11.33
CA THR A 163 5.36 16.32 -11.80
C THR A 163 6.69 16.98 -12.23
N ARG A 164 7.57 16.22 -12.87
CA ARG A 164 8.79 16.73 -13.47
C ARG A 164 8.41 17.57 -14.69
N GLY A 165 8.31 18.87 -14.49
CA GLY A 165 8.05 19.85 -15.57
C GLY A 165 6.91 20.81 -15.32
N GLN A 166 6.19 20.72 -14.21
CA GLN A 166 5.26 21.77 -13.83
C GLN A 166 6.05 22.93 -13.23
N GLN A 167 6.07 24.09 -13.91
CA GLN A 167 6.55 25.31 -13.31
C GLN A 167 5.71 25.60 -12.07
N GLU A 168 6.31 25.52 -10.90
CA GLU A 168 5.65 25.92 -9.67
C GLU A 168 5.34 27.41 -9.73
N LEU A 169 4.08 27.74 -9.50
CA LEU A 169 3.67 29.14 -9.46
C LEU A 169 4.39 29.89 -8.34
N PRO A 170 4.73 31.17 -8.55
CA PRO A 170 5.33 32.01 -7.51
C PRO A 170 4.53 31.96 -6.21
N LEU A 171 5.19 32.05 -5.08
CA LEU A 171 4.52 32.19 -3.79
C LEU A 171 3.71 33.48 -3.75
N ALA A 172 2.47 33.40 -3.30
CA ALA A 172 1.68 34.59 -3.02
C ALA A 172 2.19 35.22 -1.70
N GLY A 173 2.86 36.35 -1.77
CA GLY A 173 3.43 37.06 -0.63
C GLY A 173 4.96 36.99 -0.57
N PRO A 174 5.58 37.71 0.38
CA PRO A 174 7.02 37.74 0.54
C PRO A 174 7.56 36.36 0.95
N SER A 175 8.58 35.90 0.23
CA SER A 175 9.27 34.64 0.58
C SER A 175 10.24 34.90 1.73
N PRO A 176 10.23 34.12 2.81
CA PRO A 176 11.21 34.22 3.87
C PRO A 176 12.59 33.80 3.37
N ALA A 177 13.66 34.42 3.88
CA ALA A 177 15.03 34.04 3.51
C ALA A 177 15.40 32.65 4.07
N LYS A 178 14.84 32.27 5.22
CA LYS A 178 15.06 30.99 5.87
C LYS A 178 13.80 30.50 6.58
N VAL A 179 13.71 29.19 6.75
CA VAL A 179 12.65 28.50 7.50
C VAL A 179 13.31 27.63 8.57
N ARG A 180 12.89 27.82 9.83
CA ARG A 180 13.34 26.98 10.93
C ARG A 180 12.53 25.71 11.00
N VAL A 181 13.22 24.58 11.11
CA VAL A 181 12.64 23.24 11.13
C VAL A 181 13.30 22.42 12.22
N VAL A 182 12.48 21.78 13.06
CA VAL A 182 12.95 20.87 14.10
C VAL A 182 12.62 19.43 13.71
N MET A 183 13.64 18.59 13.64
CA MET A 183 13.50 17.14 13.41
C MET A 183 13.28 16.44 14.74
N GLY A 184 12.14 15.81 14.91
CA GLY A 184 11.80 14.95 16.05
C GLY A 184 11.17 13.63 15.58
N ASN A 185 10.07 13.26 16.20
CA ASN A 185 9.19 12.19 15.69
C ASN A 185 8.47 12.61 14.38
N LEU A 186 8.27 13.91 14.20
CA LEU A 186 7.84 14.57 12.96
C LEU A 186 8.89 15.62 12.55
N ILE A 187 8.69 16.21 11.40
CA ILE A 187 9.38 17.42 10.95
C ILE A 187 8.48 18.61 11.34
N TYR A 188 8.89 19.39 12.32
CA TYR A 188 8.15 20.54 12.81
C TYR A 188 8.62 21.80 12.10
N VAL A 189 7.82 22.32 11.20
CA VAL A 189 8.07 23.55 10.45
C VAL A 189 7.46 24.73 11.21
N GLU A 190 8.26 25.71 11.59
CA GLU A 190 7.79 26.92 12.27
C GLU A 190 6.92 27.76 11.33
N LYS A 191 5.70 28.13 11.78
CA LYS A 191 4.71 28.83 10.94
C LYS A 191 4.94 30.34 10.88
N GLU A 192 5.66 30.87 11.85
CA GLU A 192 5.86 32.32 11.97
C GLU A 192 6.58 32.92 10.73
N GLY A 193 5.99 33.94 10.15
CA GLY A 193 6.53 34.59 8.95
C GLY A 193 6.38 33.82 7.64
N LEU A 194 5.74 32.61 7.65
CA LEU A 194 5.52 31.87 6.44
C LEU A 194 4.20 32.26 5.76
N PRO A 195 4.21 32.52 4.43
CA PRO A 195 2.98 32.76 3.69
C PRO A 195 2.09 31.49 3.67
N SER A 196 0.77 31.68 3.72
CA SER A 196 -0.21 30.59 3.71
C SER A 196 -0.04 29.66 2.50
N SER A 197 0.38 30.21 1.36
CA SER A 197 0.66 29.44 0.14
C SER A 197 1.80 28.43 0.34
N LEU A 198 2.86 28.79 1.06
CA LEU A 198 3.97 27.89 1.37
C LEU A 198 3.55 26.83 2.40
N LEU A 199 2.85 27.22 3.47
CA LEU A 199 2.33 26.28 4.49
C LEU A 199 1.42 25.21 3.86
N ASN A 200 0.55 25.60 2.92
CA ASN A 200 -0.28 24.65 2.19
C ASN A 200 0.52 23.71 1.31
N ARG A 201 1.57 24.19 0.64
CA ARG A 201 2.44 23.31 -0.15
C ARG A 201 3.17 22.30 0.73
N ILE A 202 3.66 22.74 1.90
CA ILE A 202 4.28 21.85 2.89
C ILE A 202 3.26 20.82 3.39
N ASN A 203 2.04 21.23 3.70
CA ASN A 203 0.98 20.32 4.12
C ASN A 203 0.67 19.24 3.06
N ARG A 204 0.71 19.62 1.77
CA ARG A 204 0.49 18.68 0.65
C ARG A 204 1.59 17.62 0.50
N LEU A 205 2.80 17.86 0.99
CA LEU A 205 3.86 16.84 1.00
C LEU A 205 3.45 15.62 1.86
N ALA A 206 2.61 15.86 2.85
CA ALA A 206 2.09 14.83 3.75
C ALA A 206 0.68 14.33 3.38
N ALA A 207 0.20 14.59 2.16
CA ALA A 207 -1.15 14.27 1.74
C ALA A 207 -1.20 13.49 0.43
N PHE A 208 -2.19 12.59 0.29
CA PHE A 208 -2.41 11.84 -0.94
C PHE A 208 -3.89 11.46 -1.11
N GLN A 209 -4.27 11.11 -2.34
CA GLN A 209 -5.63 10.68 -2.66
C GLN A 209 -5.94 9.33 -1.99
N ASN A 210 -7.10 9.22 -1.33
CA ASN A 210 -7.54 8.00 -0.68
C ASN A 210 -8.10 7.00 -1.71
N PRO A 211 -7.42 5.89 -2.01
CA PRO A 211 -7.88 4.93 -3.01
C PRO A 211 -9.21 4.27 -2.65
N GLU A 212 -9.48 4.09 -1.36
CA GLU A 212 -10.75 3.52 -0.88
C GLU A 212 -11.95 4.43 -1.19
N PHE A 213 -11.77 5.75 -1.11
CA PHE A 213 -12.81 6.70 -1.50
C PHE A 213 -13.19 6.50 -2.97
N TYR A 214 -12.21 6.46 -3.87
CA TYR A 214 -12.45 6.32 -5.30
C TYR A 214 -12.99 4.92 -5.67
N LYS A 215 -12.55 3.89 -4.96
CA LYS A 215 -13.08 2.54 -5.10
C LYS A 215 -14.56 2.46 -4.68
N ARG A 216 -14.92 3.02 -3.53
CA ARG A 216 -16.32 3.11 -3.08
C ARG A 216 -17.16 3.90 -4.07
N GLN A 217 -16.64 5.01 -4.57
CA GLN A 217 -17.31 5.82 -5.57
C GLN A 217 -17.56 5.03 -6.87
N SER A 218 -16.59 4.28 -7.37
CA SER A 218 -16.75 3.46 -8.58
C SER A 218 -17.76 2.31 -8.39
N LEU A 219 -17.85 1.77 -7.17
CA LEU A 219 -18.82 0.75 -6.78
C LEU A 219 -20.18 1.33 -6.33
N ARG A 220 -20.38 2.67 -6.41
CA ARG A 220 -21.59 3.40 -5.96
C ARG A 220 -21.95 3.17 -4.49
N LEU A 221 -20.97 2.87 -3.66
CA LEU A 221 -21.12 2.76 -2.21
C LEU A 221 -21.07 4.14 -1.55
N SER A 222 -21.67 4.26 -0.36
CA SER A 222 -21.59 5.50 0.43
C SER A 222 -20.12 5.85 0.74
N THR A 223 -19.75 7.11 0.50
CA THR A 223 -18.43 7.67 0.82
C THR A 223 -18.47 8.58 2.05
N ALA A 224 -19.59 8.66 2.75
CA ALA A 224 -19.85 9.64 3.83
C ALA A 224 -18.81 9.62 4.96
N LEU A 225 -18.25 8.45 5.28
CA LEU A 225 -17.25 8.28 6.35
C LEU A 225 -15.83 8.00 5.80
N THR A 226 -15.62 8.22 4.51
CA THR A 226 -14.35 7.93 3.86
C THR A 226 -13.80 9.25 3.31
N PRO A 227 -12.71 9.81 3.88
CA PRO A 227 -12.15 11.05 3.38
C PRO A 227 -11.60 10.86 1.97
N ARG A 228 -11.71 11.89 1.14
CA ARG A 228 -11.20 11.89 -0.24
C ARG A 228 -9.67 11.93 -0.28
N VAL A 229 -9.08 12.63 0.67
CA VAL A 229 -7.62 12.81 0.83
C VAL A 229 -7.23 12.32 2.20
N ILE A 230 -6.16 11.56 2.29
CA ILE A 230 -5.50 11.21 3.55
C ILE A 230 -4.40 12.24 3.75
N CYS A 231 -4.43 12.93 4.90
CA CYS A 231 -3.41 13.88 5.32
C CYS A 231 -2.75 13.38 6.59
N CYS A 232 -1.42 13.17 6.52
CA CYS A 232 -0.60 12.73 7.65
C CYS A 232 0.09 13.90 8.37
N ALA A 233 -0.20 15.15 7.99
CA ALA A 233 0.29 16.33 8.68
C ALA A 233 -0.51 16.61 9.96
N GLU A 234 0.13 17.25 10.93
CA GLU A 234 -0.48 17.71 12.18
C GLU A 234 -0.29 19.21 12.34
N GLU A 235 -1.35 19.88 12.74
CA GLU A 235 -1.29 21.29 13.01
C GLU A 235 -1.09 21.55 14.51
N PHE A 236 -0.02 22.27 14.84
CA PHE A 236 0.29 22.76 16.18
C PHE A 236 0.15 24.30 16.23
N PRO A 237 0.01 24.92 17.40
CA PRO A 237 -0.18 26.36 17.49
C PRO A 237 0.91 27.18 16.75
N ARG A 238 2.17 26.77 16.85
CA ARG A 238 3.32 27.46 16.23
C ARG A 238 4.00 26.68 15.11
N HIS A 239 3.66 25.41 14.89
CA HIS A 239 4.34 24.55 13.94
C HIS A 239 3.34 23.80 13.07
N LEU A 240 3.78 23.43 11.89
CA LEU A 240 3.16 22.41 11.06
C LEU A 240 4.05 21.16 11.12
N GLY A 241 3.51 20.06 11.64
CA GLY A 241 4.21 18.78 11.74
C GLY A 241 3.92 17.93 10.49
N ILE A 242 4.96 17.50 9.80
CA ILE A 242 4.84 16.55 8.69
C ILE A 242 5.68 15.29 8.97
N PRO A 243 5.33 14.13 8.41
CA PRO A 243 6.09 12.90 8.62
C PRO A 243 7.55 13.04 8.18
N ARG A 244 8.45 12.36 8.90
CA ARG A 244 9.92 12.46 8.72
C ARG A 244 10.41 12.07 7.32
N GLY A 245 9.70 11.19 6.62
CA GLY A 245 10.03 10.76 5.26
C GLY A 245 9.81 11.84 4.21
N CYS A 246 9.16 12.95 4.55
CA CYS A 246 8.95 14.09 3.65
C CYS A 246 10.13 15.09 3.64
N LEU A 247 11.25 14.79 4.35
CA LEU A 247 12.36 15.75 4.48
C LEU A 247 12.97 16.12 3.13
N ASP A 248 13.28 15.13 2.29
CA ASP A 248 13.89 15.35 0.97
C ASP A 248 12.98 16.24 0.12
N GLN A 249 11.67 15.96 0.10
CA GLN A 249 10.68 16.75 -0.63
C GLN A 249 10.53 18.16 -0.07
N LEU A 250 10.60 18.32 1.26
CA LEU A 250 10.60 19.65 1.90
C LEU A 250 11.84 20.46 1.49
N GLN A 251 13.01 19.84 1.46
CA GLN A 251 14.25 20.48 1.01
C GLN A 251 14.16 20.93 -0.45
N GLU A 252 13.68 20.05 -1.34
CA GLU A 252 13.45 20.38 -2.76
C GLU A 252 12.46 21.54 -2.91
N LEU A 253 11.35 21.51 -2.18
CA LEU A 253 10.34 22.56 -2.21
C LEU A 253 10.93 23.90 -1.79
N LEU A 254 11.63 23.96 -0.66
CA LEU A 254 12.23 25.20 -0.17
C LEU A 254 13.33 25.70 -1.11
N GLN A 255 14.14 24.81 -1.66
CA GLN A 255 15.18 25.16 -2.63
C GLN A 255 14.60 25.77 -3.90
N THR A 256 13.45 25.25 -4.40
CA THR A 256 12.76 25.81 -5.58
C THR A 256 12.38 27.28 -5.39
N PHE A 257 12.09 27.70 -4.16
CA PHE A 257 11.78 29.10 -3.83
C PHE A 257 12.97 29.89 -3.30
N GLY A 258 14.18 29.33 -3.33
CA GLY A 258 15.39 30.01 -2.83
C GLY A 258 15.40 30.17 -1.30
N ILE A 259 14.61 29.40 -0.57
CA ILE A 259 14.46 29.48 0.89
C ILE A 259 15.46 28.55 1.55
N LYS A 260 16.27 29.10 2.48
CA LYS A 260 17.26 28.31 3.21
C LYS A 260 16.59 27.50 4.36
N LEU A 261 16.89 26.22 4.43
CA LEU A 261 16.47 25.36 5.55
C LEU A 261 17.41 25.55 6.76
N ASP A 262 16.86 25.94 7.90
CA ASP A 262 17.55 26.00 9.20
C ASP A 262 17.07 24.83 10.05
N LEU A 263 17.86 23.72 10.02
CA LEU A 263 17.48 22.43 10.58
C LEU A 263 18.10 22.20 11.96
N VAL A 264 17.25 21.95 12.96
CA VAL A 264 17.63 21.54 14.32
C VAL A 264 17.28 20.07 14.50
N ASP A 265 18.22 19.24 14.90
CA ASP A 265 18.01 17.79 15.09
C ASP A 265 17.81 17.45 16.58
N GLU A 266 16.57 17.15 16.95
CA GLU A 266 16.14 16.76 18.29
C GLU A 266 15.73 15.26 18.36
N ARG A 267 16.16 14.48 17.37
CA ARG A 267 15.88 13.04 17.35
C ARG A 267 16.71 12.32 18.41
N PHE A 268 16.12 11.26 18.95
CA PHE A 268 16.79 10.45 19.96
C PHE A 268 17.90 9.60 19.33
N GLN A 269 19.14 9.80 19.78
CA GLN A 269 20.32 9.11 19.26
C GLN A 269 20.40 7.64 19.70
N GLY A 270 19.66 7.28 20.74
CA GLY A 270 19.68 5.95 21.36
C GLY A 270 20.86 5.74 22.30
N THR A 271 20.85 4.59 22.97
CA THR A 271 21.95 4.11 23.79
C THR A 271 22.92 3.34 22.91
N LYS A 272 24.22 3.64 23.01
CA LYS A 272 25.26 2.92 22.27
C LYS A 272 25.24 1.43 22.66
N ILE A 273 25.28 0.56 21.66
CA ILE A 273 25.39 -0.89 21.83
C ILE A 273 26.68 -1.40 21.20
N GLU A 274 27.28 -2.41 21.82
CA GLU A 274 28.40 -3.14 21.24
C GLU A 274 27.82 -4.31 20.41
N ALA A 275 27.65 -4.08 19.12
CA ALA A 275 27.14 -5.07 18.20
C ALA A 275 28.09 -5.16 16.99
N VAL A 276 28.63 -6.35 16.78
CA VAL A 276 29.50 -6.66 15.63
C VAL A 276 28.77 -7.67 14.74
N PHE A 277 28.73 -7.40 13.46
CA PHE A 277 28.12 -8.32 12.48
C PHE A 277 29.10 -9.46 12.16
N HIS A 278 28.71 -10.68 12.48
CA HIS A 278 29.45 -11.92 12.21
C HIS A 278 28.80 -12.68 11.04
N GLY A 279 28.94 -12.15 9.85
CA GLY A 279 28.41 -12.75 8.63
C GLY A 279 29.18 -12.26 7.41
N ARG A 280 28.86 -12.83 6.25
CA ARG A 280 29.37 -12.36 4.97
C ARG A 280 28.20 -11.86 4.14
N LEU A 281 28.26 -10.63 3.72
CA LEU A 281 27.29 -10.06 2.78
C LEU A 281 27.57 -10.55 1.36
N THR A 282 26.53 -10.67 0.56
CA THR A 282 26.69 -10.81 -0.89
C THR A 282 26.95 -9.44 -1.51
N SER A 283 27.47 -9.38 -2.74
CA SER A 283 27.75 -8.10 -3.42
C SER A 283 26.51 -7.21 -3.52
N THR A 284 25.35 -7.79 -3.77
CA THR A 284 24.06 -7.05 -3.82
C THR A 284 23.66 -6.50 -2.45
N GLN A 285 23.95 -7.24 -1.37
CA GLN A 285 23.72 -6.78 -0.01
C GLN A 285 24.72 -5.69 0.40
N GLU A 286 25.98 -5.80 -0.01
CA GLU A 286 27.02 -4.78 0.22
C GLU A 286 26.62 -3.45 -0.45
N THR A 287 26.16 -3.50 -1.70
CA THR A 287 25.66 -2.31 -2.40
C THR A 287 24.46 -1.70 -1.67
N ALA A 288 23.50 -2.52 -1.27
CA ALA A 288 22.33 -2.08 -0.55
C ALA A 288 22.69 -1.43 0.81
N THR A 289 23.56 -2.05 1.59
CA THR A 289 24.00 -1.53 2.90
C THR A 289 24.81 -0.25 2.78
N SER A 290 25.67 -0.16 1.76
CA SER A 290 26.44 1.05 1.46
C SER A 290 25.50 2.23 1.19
N GLU A 291 24.46 2.03 0.37
CA GLU A 291 23.51 3.10 0.06
C GLU A 291 22.65 3.47 1.28
N LEU A 292 22.13 2.47 2.01
CA LEU A 292 21.31 2.72 3.21
C LEU A 292 22.09 3.44 4.31
N THR A 293 23.39 3.23 4.43
CA THR A 293 24.24 3.85 5.47
C THR A 293 24.35 5.36 5.29
N ARG A 294 24.22 5.87 4.06
CA ARG A 294 24.28 7.30 3.73
C ARG A 294 23.06 8.08 4.21
N HIS A 295 21.98 7.40 4.59
CA HIS A 295 20.71 8.01 4.93
C HIS A 295 20.24 7.60 6.33
N ASP A 296 19.68 8.52 7.07
CA ASP A 296 19.10 8.23 8.40
C ASP A 296 17.76 7.49 8.28
N ASN A 297 16.98 7.76 7.21
CA ASN A 297 15.66 7.18 6.96
C ASN A 297 15.57 6.61 5.55
N GLY A 298 14.89 5.49 5.39
CA GLY A 298 14.62 4.96 4.06
C GLY A 298 14.03 3.56 4.04
N VAL A 299 13.63 3.15 2.85
CA VAL A 299 13.06 1.83 2.58
C VAL A 299 13.98 1.05 1.65
N LEU A 300 14.27 -0.20 2.01
CA LEU A 300 14.86 -1.20 1.14
C LEU A 300 13.74 -2.04 0.50
N VAL A 301 13.68 -2.04 -0.81
CA VAL A 301 12.83 -2.96 -1.57
C VAL A 301 13.68 -4.12 -2.07
N ALA A 302 13.39 -5.32 -1.62
CA ALA A 302 14.17 -6.49 -1.99
C ALA A 302 13.29 -7.75 -2.00
N PRO A 303 13.38 -8.61 -3.03
CA PRO A 303 12.55 -9.81 -3.14
C PRO A 303 12.65 -10.72 -1.92
N SER A 304 11.64 -11.58 -1.72
CA SER A 304 11.72 -12.64 -0.71
C SER A 304 12.94 -13.53 -0.99
N GLY A 305 13.67 -13.92 0.07
CA GLY A 305 14.89 -14.71 -0.06
C GLY A 305 16.16 -13.92 -0.45
N SER A 306 16.12 -12.58 -0.60
CA SER A 306 17.30 -11.74 -0.84
C SER A 306 18.15 -11.48 0.42
N GLY A 307 17.69 -11.95 1.58
CA GLY A 307 18.38 -11.70 2.85
C GLY A 307 18.10 -10.32 3.45
N LYS A 308 16.88 -9.76 3.26
CA LYS A 308 16.45 -8.50 3.89
C LYS A 308 16.78 -8.44 5.39
N THR A 309 16.51 -9.52 6.10
CA THR A 309 16.78 -9.64 7.53
C THR A 309 18.29 -9.51 7.82
N VAL A 310 19.15 -10.10 6.98
CA VAL A 310 20.61 -10.00 7.11
C VAL A 310 21.06 -8.55 6.92
N VAL A 311 20.54 -7.86 5.89
CA VAL A 311 20.78 -6.42 5.69
C VAL A 311 20.33 -5.61 6.90
N GLY A 312 19.12 -5.88 7.43
CA GLY A 312 18.62 -5.22 8.65
C GLY A 312 19.53 -5.43 9.86
N ILE A 313 20.02 -6.65 10.08
CA ILE A 313 20.95 -6.97 11.18
C ILE A 313 22.31 -6.28 10.97
N TYR A 314 22.81 -6.26 9.74
CA TYR A 314 24.02 -5.49 9.44
C TYR A 314 23.85 -4.00 9.78
N MET A 315 22.70 -3.40 9.41
CA MET A 315 22.43 -2.00 9.70
C MET A 315 22.33 -1.74 11.21
N ILE A 316 21.84 -2.70 12.02
CA ILE A 316 21.85 -2.62 13.49
C ILE A 316 23.29 -2.53 14.01
N ALA A 317 24.18 -3.40 13.54
CA ALA A 317 25.59 -3.36 13.91
C ALA A 317 26.27 -2.07 13.43
N ALA A 318 26.03 -1.65 12.18
CA ALA A 318 26.62 -0.44 11.60
C ALA A 318 26.21 0.85 12.32
N ARG A 319 24.95 0.95 12.78
CA ARG A 319 24.45 2.11 13.56
C ARG A 319 24.88 2.07 15.03
N SER A 320 25.16 0.89 15.58
CA SER A 320 25.68 0.68 16.94
C SER A 320 24.85 1.41 18.01
N THR A 321 23.54 1.44 17.89
CA THR A 321 22.62 2.11 18.81
C THR A 321 21.44 1.23 19.17
N SER A 322 20.80 1.51 20.30
CA SER A 322 19.62 0.77 20.77
C SER A 322 18.57 0.67 19.66
N THR A 323 18.13 -0.56 19.37
CA THR A 323 17.31 -0.85 18.21
C THR A 323 16.02 -1.58 18.57
N LEU A 324 14.90 -1.14 18.00
CA LEU A 324 13.61 -1.82 18.03
C LEU A 324 13.27 -2.36 16.65
N VAL A 325 13.15 -3.68 16.55
CA VAL A 325 12.70 -4.36 15.33
C VAL A 325 11.20 -4.60 15.41
N LEU A 326 10.45 -4.10 14.46
CA LEU A 326 9.00 -4.17 14.40
C LEU A 326 8.56 -5.22 13.38
N VAL A 327 7.77 -6.19 13.83
CA VAL A 327 7.22 -7.27 13.00
C VAL A 327 5.71 -7.39 13.17
N HIS A 328 5.04 -7.99 12.19
CA HIS A 328 3.58 -8.10 12.23
C HIS A 328 3.05 -9.48 12.70
N ARG A 329 3.95 -10.49 12.89
CA ARG A 329 3.57 -11.87 13.23
C ARG A 329 4.59 -12.58 14.11
N SER A 330 4.11 -13.50 14.95
CA SER A 330 4.96 -14.27 15.88
C SER A 330 6.06 -15.09 15.19
N PRO A 331 5.85 -15.78 14.05
CA PRO A 331 6.92 -16.50 13.38
C PRO A 331 8.09 -15.60 12.95
N LEU A 332 7.79 -14.38 12.48
CA LEU A 332 8.82 -13.40 12.13
C LEU A 332 9.57 -12.91 13.37
N LEU A 333 8.88 -12.75 14.50
CA LEU A 333 9.50 -12.37 15.75
C LEU A 333 10.54 -13.41 16.18
N GLU A 334 10.20 -14.69 16.17
CA GLU A 334 11.12 -15.77 16.51
C GLU A 334 12.28 -15.89 15.52
N GLN A 335 12.00 -15.73 14.22
CA GLN A 335 13.04 -15.72 13.18
C GLN A 335 14.03 -14.58 13.38
N TRP A 336 13.55 -13.35 13.62
CA TRP A 336 14.41 -12.19 13.88
C TRP A 336 15.29 -12.42 15.12
N ARG A 337 14.74 -12.92 16.22
CA ARG A 337 15.49 -13.20 17.44
C ARG A 337 16.58 -14.25 17.21
N ALA A 338 16.27 -15.34 16.52
CA ALA A 338 17.25 -16.37 16.20
C ALA A 338 18.38 -15.83 15.30
N GLN A 339 18.05 -15.05 14.27
CA GLN A 339 19.06 -14.49 13.36
C GLN A 339 19.90 -13.37 14.03
N LEU A 340 19.28 -12.52 14.86
CA LEU A 340 20.02 -11.54 15.67
C LEU A 340 21.05 -12.24 16.56
N ALA A 341 20.63 -13.28 17.27
CA ALA A 341 21.54 -14.06 18.13
C ALA A 341 22.71 -14.66 17.33
N SER A 342 22.42 -15.22 16.17
CA SER A 342 23.43 -15.85 15.30
C SER A 342 24.40 -14.84 14.69
N PHE A 343 23.90 -13.77 14.05
CA PHE A 343 24.73 -12.82 13.32
C PHE A 343 25.43 -11.79 14.21
N LEU A 344 24.90 -11.48 15.39
CA LEU A 344 25.56 -10.59 16.35
C LEU A 344 26.30 -11.35 17.47
N GLN A 345 26.23 -12.69 17.48
CA GLN A 345 26.82 -13.55 18.52
C GLN A 345 26.42 -13.13 19.95
N VAL A 346 25.16 -12.72 20.10
CA VAL A 346 24.59 -12.28 21.37
C VAL A 346 23.73 -13.39 21.95
N ASP A 347 23.81 -13.59 23.26
CA ASP A 347 22.92 -14.51 23.97
C ASP A 347 21.46 -14.19 23.66
N PRO A 348 20.66 -15.14 23.14
CA PRO A 348 19.24 -14.94 22.84
C PRO A 348 18.42 -14.40 24.03
N ALA A 349 18.88 -14.66 25.28
CA ALA A 349 18.23 -14.15 26.47
C ALA A 349 18.40 -12.63 26.68
N LYS A 350 19.40 -12.02 26.03
CA LYS A 350 19.68 -10.58 26.05
C LYS A 350 18.89 -9.82 24.97
N ILE A 351 18.32 -10.53 24.00
CA ILE A 351 17.44 -9.94 22.98
C ILE A 351 16.02 -9.88 23.55
N GLY A 352 15.48 -8.69 23.70
CA GLY A 352 14.14 -8.50 24.24
C GLY A 352 13.04 -9.01 23.31
N GLN A 353 11.88 -9.29 23.89
CA GLN A 353 10.72 -9.78 23.17
C GLN A 353 9.45 -9.13 23.69
N ILE A 354 8.70 -8.47 22.77
CA ILE A 354 7.42 -7.82 23.07
C ILE A 354 6.35 -8.38 22.13
N GLY A 355 5.51 -9.25 22.68
CA GLY A 355 4.51 -10.00 21.91
C GLY A 355 4.74 -11.50 21.89
N GLY A 356 3.82 -12.26 21.29
CA GLY A 356 3.88 -13.71 21.31
C GLY A 356 3.77 -14.32 22.73
N GLY A 357 3.01 -13.67 23.61
CA GLY A 357 2.83 -14.10 25.01
C GLY A 357 3.93 -13.65 25.98
N LYS A 358 4.92 -12.89 25.54
CA LYS A 358 6.01 -12.35 26.37
C LYS A 358 6.08 -10.83 26.27
N ASN A 359 6.51 -10.19 27.37
CA ASN A 359 6.80 -8.76 27.39
C ASN A 359 8.06 -8.55 28.25
N LYS A 360 9.21 -8.80 27.63
CA LYS A 360 10.53 -8.61 28.27
C LYS A 360 11.33 -7.66 27.39
N GLN A 361 11.47 -6.42 27.81
CA GLN A 361 12.29 -5.40 27.15
C GLN A 361 13.72 -5.51 27.65
N SER A 362 14.69 -5.41 26.76
CA SER A 362 16.12 -5.25 27.10
C SER A 362 16.52 -3.77 27.07
N GLY A 363 15.83 -2.95 26.26
CA GLY A 363 16.19 -1.56 26.01
C GLY A 363 17.40 -1.38 25.09
N LEU A 364 18.01 -2.48 24.62
CA LEU A 364 19.19 -2.48 23.74
C LEU A 364 18.82 -2.97 22.33
N VAL A 365 18.46 -4.25 22.20
CA VAL A 365 17.96 -4.82 20.94
C VAL A 365 16.70 -5.61 21.25
N ASP A 366 15.57 -5.10 20.82
CA ASP A 366 14.27 -5.69 21.10
C ASP A 366 13.51 -5.97 19.82
N VAL A 367 12.75 -7.08 19.79
CA VAL A 367 11.85 -7.43 18.70
C VAL A 367 10.42 -7.36 19.21
N ALA A 368 9.59 -6.54 18.58
CA ALA A 368 8.23 -6.28 19.00
C ALA A 368 7.21 -6.57 17.90
N MET A 369 6.05 -7.10 18.30
CA MET A 369 4.89 -7.19 17.43
C MET A 369 4.11 -5.86 17.48
N PHE A 370 3.76 -5.31 16.31
CA PHE A 370 3.00 -4.06 16.22
C PHE A 370 1.74 -4.05 17.10
N GLN A 371 0.98 -5.17 17.08
CA GLN A 371 -0.25 -5.29 17.86
C GLN A 371 -0.01 -5.21 19.38
N SER A 372 1.21 -5.54 19.83
CA SER A 372 1.58 -5.51 21.25
C SER A 372 2.03 -4.13 21.72
N LEU A 373 2.22 -3.17 20.81
CA LEU A 373 2.63 -1.80 21.08
C LEU A 373 1.46 -0.85 21.31
N ILE A 374 0.25 -1.29 21.05
CA ILE A 374 -0.95 -0.49 21.24
C ILE A 374 -1.78 -1.13 22.34
N ARG A 375 -1.98 -0.41 23.44
CA ARG A 375 -2.84 -0.82 24.55
C ARG A 375 -3.93 0.22 24.78
N LYS A 376 -5.19 -0.23 24.82
CA LYS A 376 -6.34 0.67 25.02
C LYS A 376 -6.37 1.87 24.04
N GLY A 377 -5.90 1.66 22.80
CA GLY A 377 -5.86 2.71 21.77
C GLY A 377 -4.67 3.67 21.88
N GLN A 378 -3.79 3.51 22.87
CA GLN A 378 -2.58 4.31 23.04
C GLN A 378 -1.33 3.49 22.73
N VAL A 379 -0.34 4.14 22.14
CA VAL A 379 0.97 3.55 21.84
C VAL A 379 1.82 3.60 23.11
N GLU A 380 2.57 2.54 23.35
CA GLU A 380 3.47 2.41 24.51
C GLU A 380 4.64 3.39 24.42
N ASP A 381 4.91 4.16 25.47
CA ASP A 381 5.89 5.26 25.49
C ASP A 381 7.34 4.80 25.25
N PHE A 382 7.68 3.56 25.61
CA PHE A 382 9.05 3.06 25.47
C PHE A 382 9.58 3.07 24.03
N ILE A 383 8.69 3.12 23.03
CA ILE A 383 9.06 3.19 21.59
C ILE A 383 9.93 4.42 21.30
N ALA A 384 9.74 5.49 22.03
CA ALA A 384 10.51 6.73 21.88
C ALA A 384 11.97 6.61 22.35
N HIS A 385 12.34 5.53 23.05
CA HIS A 385 13.66 5.37 23.68
C HIS A 385 14.64 4.48 22.90
N TYR A 386 14.41 4.30 21.59
CA TYR A 386 15.36 3.63 20.70
C TYR A 386 15.95 4.61 19.72
N GLY A 387 17.23 4.45 19.40
CA GLY A 387 17.93 5.28 18.41
C GLY A 387 17.74 4.78 16.98
N HIS A 388 17.36 3.51 16.81
CA HIS A 388 17.12 2.87 15.52
C HIS A 388 15.82 2.05 15.56
N VAL A 389 15.00 2.18 14.54
CA VAL A 389 13.79 1.37 14.35
C VAL A 389 13.86 0.67 12.98
N VAL A 390 13.76 -0.64 12.99
CA VAL A 390 13.69 -1.47 11.79
C VAL A 390 12.28 -2.02 11.65
N VAL A 391 11.62 -1.78 10.52
CA VAL A 391 10.25 -2.25 10.26
C VAL A 391 10.28 -3.31 9.17
N ASP A 392 10.05 -4.56 9.55
CA ASP A 392 10.03 -5.67 8.59
C ASP A 392 8.64 -5.86 7.97
N GLU A 393 8.63 -6.16 6.66
CA GLU A 393 7.44 -6.31 5.83
C GLU A 393 6.42 -5.16 6.04
N CYS A 394 6.93 -3.93 5.98
CA CYS A 394 6.17 -2.71 6.28
C CYS A 394 4.88 -2.54 5.45
N HIS A 395 4.72 -3.26 4.34
CA HIS A 395 3.53 -3.24 3.49
C HIS A 395 2.33 -4.05 4.03
N HIS A 396 2.55 -4.95 5.01
CA HIS A 396 1.48 -5.80 5.55
C HIS A 396 0.64 -5.18 6.66
N LEU A 397 1.08 -4.07 7.22
CA LEU A 397 0.43 -3.47 8.38
C LEU A 397 -0.77 -2.61 7.98
N PRO A 398 -1.85 -2.59 8.81
CA PRO A 398 -2.90 -1.60 8.61
C PRO A 398 -2.31 -0.18 8.65
N ALA A 399 -2.64 0.65 7.66
CA ALA A 399 -2.03 1.97 7.51
C ALA A 399 -2.20 2.85 8.75
N VAL A 400 -3.38 2.82 9.38
CA VAL A 400 -3.70 3.59 10.59
C VAL A 400 -2.83 3.13 11.77
N THR A 401 -2.73 1.83 12.02
CA THR A 401 -1.89 1.27 13.11
C THR A 401 -0.41 1.57 12.88
N PHE A 402 0.04 1.43 11.64
CA PHE A 402 1.41 1.72 11.23
C PHE A 402 1.76 3.19 11.47
N GLU A 403 0.93 4.10 10.99
CA GLU A 403 1.10 5.52 11.19
C GLU A 403 1.10 5.88 12.68
N GLN A 404 0.12 5.39 13.44
CA GLN A 404 -0.01 5.67 14.86
C GLN A 404 1.25 5.30 15.66
N VAL A 405 1.86 4.13 15.37
CA VAL A 405 3.09 3.70 16.04
C VAL A 405 4.29 4.53 15.57
N LEU A 406 4.47 4.69 14.25
CA LEU A 406 5.65 5.38 13.71
C LEU A 406 5.68 6.87 14.06
N ARG A 407 4.54 7.50 14.28
CA ARG A 407 4.43 8.88 14.77
C ARG A 407 4.96 9.09 16.18
N GLN A 408 5.08 8.03 17.01
CA GLN A 408 5.66 8.10 18.35
C GLN A 408 7.17 7.81 18.36
N VAL A 409 7.72 7.33 17.25
CA VAL A 409 9.14 6.99 17.12
C VAL A 409 9.98 8.26 17.06
N LYS A 410 10.84 8.48 18.05
CA LYS A 410 11.82 9.58 18.10
C LYS A 410 13.20 9.16 17.59
N ALA A 411 13.39 7.90 17.22
CA ALA A 411 14.65 7.35 16.77
C ALA A 411 15.29 8.18 15.64
N ARG A 412 16.61 8.36 15.70
CA ARG A 412 17.34 8.98 14.60
C ARG A 412 17.22 8.18 13.32
N TYR A 413 17.37 6.84 13.42
CA TYR A 413 17.38 5.96 12.25
C TYR A 413 16.07 5.20 12.11
N VAL A 414 15.52 5.17 10.89
CA VAL A 414 14.34 4.34 10.56
C VAL A 414 14.58 3.62 9.25
N LEU A 415 14.49 2.29 9.29
CA LEU A 415 14.67 1.43 8.12
C LEU A 415 13.41 0.59 7.88
N GLY A 416 12.75 0.81 6.74
CA GLY A 416 11.70 -0.06 6.25
C GLY A 416 12.27 -1.18 5.36
N LEU A 417 11.87 -2.41 5.59
CA LEU A 417 12.21 -3.57 4.77
C LEU A 417 10.93 -4.12 4.12
N THR A 418 10.94 -4.33 2.81
CA THR A 418 9.77 -4.88 2.12
C THR A 418 10.15 -5.65 0.86
N ALA A 419 9.39 -6.69 0.54
CA ALA A 419 9.50 -7.38 -0.75
C ALA A 419 8.77 -6.63 -1.87
N THR A 420 7.71 -5.91 -1.50
CA THR A 420 6.88 -5.14 -2.44
C THR A 420 6.52 -3.81 -1.80
N PRO A 421 6.79 -2.68 -2.45
CA PRO A 421 6.44 -1.36 -1.91
C PRO A 421 4.94 -1.05 -2.05
N TYR A 422 4.14 -2.03 -2.49
CA TYR A 422 2.71 -1.84 -2.79
C TYR A 422 1.83 -2.43 -1.72
N ARG A 423 0.73 -1.74 -1.45
CA ARG A 423 -0.35 -2.17 -0.57
C ARG A 423 -1.61 -2.46 -1.38
N ARG A 424 -2.39 -3.48 -0.97
CA ARG A 424 -3.68 -3.80 -1.58
C ARG A 424 -4.71 -2.67 -1.48
N ASP A 425 -4.63 -1.89 -0.42
CA ASP A 425 -5.50 -0.75 -0.15
C ASP A 425 -5.05 0.55 -0.83
N GLY A 426 -3.89 0.54 -1.52
CA GLY A 426 -3.32 1.70 -2.21
C GLY A 426 -2.75 2.77 -1.29
N GLN A 427 -2.65 2.51 0.02
CA GLN A 427 -2.13 3.46 1.02
C GLN A 427 -0.61 3.34 1.22
N GLN A 428 0.12 2.87 0.21
CA GLN A 428 1.59 2.80 0.25
C GLN A 428 2.30 4.14 0.52
N PRO A 429 1.76 5.34 0.16
CA PRO A 429 2.45 6.59 0.48
C PRO A 429 2.73 6.76 1.99
N ILE A 430 1.88 6.21 2.87
CA ILE A 430 2.10 6.28 4.32
C ILE A 430 3.42 5.61 4.72
N ILE A 431 3.81 4.50 4.07
CA ILE A 431 5.08 3.81 4.35
C ILE A 431 6.25 4.75 4.06
N LEU A 432 6.22 5.40 2.90
CA LEU A 432 7.29 6.30 2.47
C LEU A 432 7.32 7.58 3.33
N MET A 433 6.16 8.10 3.71
CA MET A 433 6.06 9.25 4.60
C MET A 433 6.62 8.93 6.01
N GLN A 434 6.45 7.72 6.52
CA GLN A 434 6.90 7.34 7.86
C GLN A 434 8.33 6.80 7.89
N CYS A 435 8.72 5.94 6.94
CA CYS A 435 10.04 5.31 6.92
C CYS A 435 11.07 6.06 6.06
N GLY A 436 10.64 6.97 5.21
CA GLY A 436 11.47 7.64 4.22
C GLY A 436 11.33 7.05 2.81
N PRO A 437 11.94 7.69 1.81
CA PRO A 437 11.87 7.24 0.43
C PRO A 437 12.59 5.90 0.22
N ILE A 438 12.32 5.25 -0.92
CA ILE A 438 13.04 4.05 -1.33
C ILE A 438 14.48 4.46 -1.64
N ARG A 439 15.43 3.96 -0.85
CA ARG A 439 16.86 4.26 -1.00
C ARG A 439 17.56 3.25 -1.90
N HIS A 440 17.12 2.00 -1.87
CA HIS A 440 17.68 0.97 -2.73
C HIS A 440 16.63 -0.08 -3.11
N VAL A 441 16.74 -0.59 -4.34
CA VAL A 441 15.94 -1.69 -4.86
C VAL A 441 16.88 -2.79 -5.30
N ILE A 442 16.85 -3.93 -4.63
CA ILE A 442 17.54 -5.13 -5.13
C ILE A 442 16.64 -5.73 -6.22
N SER A 443 17.10 -5.67 -7.47
CA SER A 443 16.43 -6.30 -8.59
C SER A 443 16.70 -7.81 -8.63
N GLN A 444 15.92 -8.54 -9.41
CA GLN A 444 16.21 -9.97 -9.63
C GLN A 444 17.38 -10.17 -10.62
N GLU A 445 17.60 -9.21 -11.49
CA GLU A 445 18.72 -9.19 -12.45
C GLU A 445 20.07 -9.10 -11.73
N ASP A 446 20.13 -8.36 -10.62
CA ASP A 446 21.34 -8.25 -9.78
C ASP A 446 21.74 -9.58 -9.13
N ARG A 447 20.83 -10.55 -9.06
CA ARG A 447 21.11 -11.93 -8.58
C ARG A 447 21.73 -12.82 -9.67
N GLY A 448 21.50 -12.53 -10.94
CA GLY A 448 21.91 -13.35 -12.07
C GLY A 448 23.44 -13.50 -12.23
N ALA A 449 24.22 -12.64 -11.58
CA ALA A 449 25.69 -12.67 -11.63
C ALA A 449 26.34 -13.67 -10.65
N GLN A 450 25.57 -14.29 -9.72
CA GLN A 450 26.14 -15.16 -8.68
C GLN A 450 25.50 -16.56 -8.63
N GLY A 451 25.57 -17.34 -9.72
CA GLY A 451 25.09 -18.72 -9.77
C GLY A 451 23.57 -18.77 -9.91
N SER A 452 23.06 -18.50 -11.09
CA SER A 452 21.63 -18.33 -11.35
C SER A 452 20.88 -19.64 -11.29
N LEU A 453 20.01 -19.77 -10.29
CA LEU A 453 18.87 -20.69 -10.38
C LEU A 453 18.06 -20.32 -11.63
N ARG A 454 17.86 -21.25 -12.54
CA ARG A 454 16.95 -21.04 -13.67
C ARG A 454 15.52 -20.93 -13.15
N HIS A 455 14.80 -19.92 -13.61
CA HIS A 455 13.41 -19.69 -13.22
C HIS A 455 12.50 -20.11 -14.37
N LEU A 456 11.81 -21.23 -14.23
CA LEU A 456 11.01 -21.84 -15.29
C LEU A 456 9.51 -21.74 -14.98
N LEU A 457 8.73 -21.25 -15.95
CA LEU A 457 7.28 -21.24 -15.91
C LEU A 457 6.73 -22.27 -16.88
N VAL A 458 5.99 -23.25 -16.36
CA VAL A 458 5.29 -24.26 -17.15
C VAL A 458 3.81 -23.87 -17.18
N CYS A 459 3.32 -23.44 -18.34
CA CYS A 459 1.91 -23.11 -18.55
C CYS A 459 1.18 -24.38 -19.04
N ARG A 460 0.20 -24.87 -18.25
CA ARG A 460 -0.61 -26.04 -18.59
C ARG A 460 -2.00 -25.60 -18.97
N GLU A 461 -2.40 -25.79 -20.22
CA GLU A 461 -3.76 -25.54 -20.67
C GLU A 461 -4.71 -26.61 -20.13
N THR A 462 -5.89 -26.19 -19.69
CA THR A 462 -6.93 -27.08 -19.18
C THR A 462 -8.16 -27.04 -20.07
N SER A 463 -8.99 -28.05 -20.01
CA SER A 463 -10.29 -28.14 -20.67
C SER A 463 -11.42 -27.47 -19.89
N PHE A 464 -11.13 -26.87 -18.73
CA PHE A 464 -12.15 -26.27 -17.87
C PHE A 464 -12.91 -25.15 -18.57
N VAL A 465 -14.23 -25.21 -18.48
CA VAL A 465 -15.17 -24.20 -18.98
C VAL A 465 -16.04 -23.73 -17.82
N THR A 466 -16.21 -22.43 -17.71
CA THR A 466 -17.09 -21.87 -16.67
C THR A 466 -18.54 -22.28 -16.92
N PRO A 467 -19.26 -22.85 -15.94
CA PRO A 467 -20.67 -23.20 -16.09
C PRO A 467 -21.52 -21.96 -16.44
N PRO A 468 -22.45 -22.05 -17.40
CA PRO A 468 -23.34 -20.95 -17.75
C PRO A 468 -24.30 -20.66 -16.58
N GLN A 469 -24.49 -19.37 -16.27
CA GLN A 469 -25.47 -18.87 -15.30
C GLN A 469 -26.17 -17.61 -15.87
N GLU A 470 -27.45 -17.42 -15.58
CA GLU A 470 -28.29 -16.34 -16.13
C GLU A 470 -27.76 -14.95 -15.78
N ASP A 471 -27.27 -14.72 -14.56
CA ASP A 471 -26.69 -13.42 -14.10
C ASP A 471 -25.15 -13.37 -14.22
N GLY A 472 -24.52 -14.36 -14.85
CA GLY A 472 -23.07 -14.54 -14.88
C GLY A 472 -22.52 -15.14 -13.56
N PRO A 473 -21.57 -16.08 -13.63
CA PRO A 473 -21.07 -16.80 -12.46
C PRO A 473 -20.27 -15.89 -11.53
N SER A 474 -20.56 -15.94 -10.24
CA SER A 474 -19.73 -15.30 -9.24
C SER A 474 -18.35 -15.96 -9.18
N ILE A 475 -17.34 -15.26 -8.65
CA ILE A 475 -16.00 -15.84 -8.46
C ILE A 475 -16.01 -17.06 -7.54
N HIS A 476 -16.96 -17.11 -6.61
CA HIS A 476 -17.16 -18.24 -5.70
C HIS A 476 -17.65 -19.49 -6.43
N ASP A 477 -18.57 -19.32 -7.38
CA ASP A 477 -19.11 -20.39 -8.20
C ASP A 477 -18.05 -20.94 -9.15
N ILE A 478 -17.26 -20.07 -9.77
CA ILE A 478 -16.12 -20.44 -10.60
C ILE A 478 -15.12 -21.27 -9.79
N TYR A 479 -14.79 -20.85 -8.58
CA TYR A 479 -13.84 -21.58 -7.72
C TYR A 479 -14.41 -22.93 -7.23
N ALA A 480 -15.71 -23.01 -6.95
CA ALA A 480 -16.37 -24.26 -6.62
C ALA A 480 -16.32 -25.24 -7.81
N ALA A 481 -16.60 -24.75 -9.02
CA ALA A 481 -16.50 -25.55 -10.24
C ALA A 481 -15.07 -26.05 -10.52
N LEU A 482 -14.04 -25.20 -10.31
CA LEU A 482 -12.63 -25.60 -10.43
C LEU A 482 -12.24 -26.74 -9.48
N VAL A 483 -12.74 -26.70 -8.24
CA VAL A 483 -12.49 -27.78 -7.25
C VAL A 483 -13.13 -29.08 -7.67
N ALA A 484 -14.30 -29.02 -8.32
CA ALA A 484 -15.06 -30.18 -8.77
C ALA A 484 -14.61 -30.75 -10.12
N ASP A 485 -13.77 -30.04 -10.88
CA ASP A 485 -13.33 -30.46 -12.21
C ASP A 485 -12.30 -31.62 -12.11
N GLU A 486 -12.75 -32.82 -12.35
CA GLU A 486 -11.92 -34.02 -12.25
C GLU A 486 -10.80 -34.07 -13.28
N ALA A 487 -11.03 -33.64 -14.52
CA ALA A 487 -10.02 -33.65 -15.58
C ALA A 487 -8.86 -32.70 -15.25
N ARG A 488 -9.19 -31.49 -14.77
CA ARG A 488 -8.21 -30.51 -14.32
C ARG A 488 -7.43 -31.01 -13.09
N ASN A 489 -8.11 -31.60 -12.14
CA ASN A 489 -7.49 -32.12 -10.93
C ASN A 489 -6.57 -33.32 -11.22
N GLN A 490 -6.95 -34.19 -12.17
CA GLN A 490 -6.10 -35.26 -12.63
C GLN A 490 -4.84 -34.76 -13.33
N LEU A 491 -4.96 -33.75 -14.20
CA LEU A 491 -3.81 -33.10 -14.84
C LEU A 491 -2.81 -32.55 -13.81
N ILE A 492 -3.32 -31.89 -12.75
CA ILE A 492 -2.49 -31.37 -11.67
C ILE A 492 -1.77 -32.52 -10.92
N LEU A 493 -2.49 -33.61 -10.65
CA LEU A 493 -1.96 -34.78 -9.96
C LEU A 493 -0.85 -35.44 -10.77
N ASP A 494 -1.06 -35.64 -12.08
CA ASP A 494 -0.08 -36.24 -12.99
C ASP A 494 1.20 -35.41 -13.08
N ASP A 495 1.08 -34.08 -13.22
CA ASP A 495 2.22 -33.17 -13.22
C ASP A 495 3.00 -33.20 -11.89
N LEU A 496 2.27 -33.32 -10.76
CA LEU A 496 2.86 -33.39 -9.43
C LEU A 496 3.62 -34.70 -9.21
N LEU A 497 3.04 -35.83 -9.61
CA LEU A 497 3.68 -37.18 -9.53
C LEU A 497 4.96 -37.20 -10.40
N ARG A 498 4.90 -36.66 -11.63
CA ARG A 498 6.08 -36.54 -12.50
C ARG A 498 7.19 -35.69 -11.86
N ALA A 499 6.84 -34.57 -11.21
CA ALA A 499 7.84 -33.77 -10.50
C ALA A 499 8.51 -34.55 -9.35
N LEU A 500 7.76 -35.43 -8.67
CA LEU A 500 8.32 -36.32 -7.65
C LEU A 500 9.24 -37.41 -8.24
N GLU A 501 8.91 -37.94 -9.42
CA GLU A 501 9.78 -38.89 -10.18
C GLU A 501 11.08 -38.21 -10.58
N GLU A 502 11.04 -36.91 -10.94
CA GLU A 502 12.22 -36.05 -11.19
C GLU A 502 12.98 -35.70 -9.89
N ARG A 503 12.61 -36.23 -8.74
CA ARG A 503 13.18 -35.95 -7.41
C ARG A 503 13.08 -34.48 -6.99
N ARG A 504 12.07 -33.79 -7.45
CA ARG A 504 11.80 -32.41 -7.05
C ARG A 504 11.13 -32.34 -5.69
N SER A 505 11.18 -31.18 -5.08
CA SER A 505 10.51 -30.88 -3.81
C SER A 505 9.30 -29.97 -4.05
N PRO A 506 8.13 -30.54 -4.43
CA PRO A 506 6.97 -29.78 -4.82
C PRO A 506 6.17 -29.25 -3.63
N ILE A 507 5.56 -28.09 -3.86
CA ILE A 507 4.49 -27.55 -3.03
C ILE A 507 3.27 -27.25 -3.90
N LEU A 508 2.10 -27.74 -3.50
CA LEU A 508 0.82 -27.46 -4.14
C LEU A 508 0.05 -26.45 -3.32
N LEU A 509 -0.40 -25.37 -3.98
CA LEU A 509 -1.19 -24.30 -3.39
C LEU A 509 -2.63 -24.32 -3.86
N THR A 510 -3.54 -24.29 -2.89
CA THR A 510 -4.97 -24.05 -3.12
C THR A 510 -5.53 -23.10 -2.07
N GLU A 511 -6.66 -22.44 -2.35
CA GLU A 511 -7.36 -21.59 -1.37
C GLU A 511 -8.53 -22.32 -0.68
N ARG A 512 -8.89 -23.53 -1.14
CA ARG A 512 -10.03 -24.31 -0.65
C ARG A 512 -9.58 -25.55 0.13
N ARG A 513 -10.16 -25.73 1.32
CA ARG A 513 -9.85 -26.89 2.19
C ARG A 513 -10.24 -28.20 1.55
N GLU A 514 -11.41 -28.25 0.92
CA GLU A 514 -11.91 -29.43 0.20
C GLU A 514 -10.95 -29.87 -0.91
N HIS A 515 -10.42 -28.92 -1.66
CA HIS A 515 -9.42 -29.17 -2.71
C HIS A 515 -8.09 -29.70 -2.14
N LEU A 516 -7.67 -29.16 -0.99
CA LEU A 516 -6.49 -29.63 -0.28
C LEU A 516 -6.67 -31.10 0.18
N GLU A 517 -7.84 -31.42 0.73
CA GLU A 517 -8.19 -32.76 1.21
C GLU A 517 -8.32 -33.77 0.06
N PHE A 518 -8.83 -33.31 -1.09
CA PHE A 518 -8.87 -34.12 -2.31
C PHE A 518 -7.45 -34.58 -2.71
N PHE A 519 -6.49 -33.66 -2.84
CA PHE A 519 -5.13 -34.01 -3.21
C PHE A 519 -4.44 -34.87 -2.12
N ALA A 520 -4.65 -34.54 -0.85
CA ALA A 520 -4.08 -35.31 0.25
C ALA A 520 -4.54 -36.80 0.21
N LYS A 521 -5.83 -37.03 -0.04
CA LYS A 521 -6.39 -38.36 -0.14
C LYS A 521 -5.87 -39.14 -1.36
N ARG A 522 -5.75 -38.46 -2.52
CA ARG A 522 -5.26 -39.09 -3.75
C ARG A 522 -3.78 -39.45 -3.67
N LEU A 523 -2.97 -38.65 -2.98
CA LEU A 523 -1.52 -38.86 -2.84
C LEU A 523 -1.15 -39.86 -1.72
N ALA A 524 -2.01 -40.07 -0.73
CA ALA A 524 -1.71 -40.88 0.45
C ALA A 524 -1.33 -42.37 0.13
N GLY A 525 -1.71 -42.88 -1.05
CA GLY A 525 -1.32 -44.24 -1.50
C GLY A 525 -0.06 -44.29 -2.36
N SER A 526 0.38 -43.16 -2.92
CA SER A 526 1.44 -43.12 -3.93
C SER A 526 2.70 -42.39 -3.45
N VAL A 527 2.62 -41.58 -2.39
CA VAL A 527 3.71 -40.76 -1.88
C VAL A 527 3.92 -40.99 -0.39
N SER A 528 5.13 -41.36 0.02
CA SER A 528 5.44 -41.68 1.41
C SER A 528 5.31 -40.50 2.37
N ASN A 529 5.68 -39.31 1.93
CA ASN A 529 5.69 -38.10 2.79
C ASN A 529 4.78 -37.01 2.22
N VAL A 530 3.48 -37.07 2.59
CA VAL A 530 2.49 -36.02 2.29
C VAL A 530 2.29 -35.16 3.52
N VAL A 531 2.70 -33.89 3.48
CA VAL A 531 2.57 -32.95 4.60
C VAL A 531 1.53 -31.89 4.27
N VAL A 532 0.51 -31.76 5.13
CA VAL A 532 -0.62 -30.85 4.93
C VAL A 532 -0.50 -29.63 5.83
N LEU A 533 -0.43 -28.44 5.22
CA LEU A 533 -0.24 -27.14 5.85
C LEU A 533 -1.52 -26.31 5.77
N ARG A 534 -2.25 -26.17 6.87
CA ARG A 534 -3.55 -25.47 6.91
C ARG A 534 -3.46 -24.12 7.62
N GLY A 535 -4.19 -23.14 7.11
CA GLY A 535 -4.44 -21.92 7.87
C GLY A 535 -5.26 -22.22 9.14
N GLY A 536 -4.94 -21.53 10.25
CA GLY A 536 -5.65 -21.71 11.52
C GLY A 536 -5.06 -22.79 12.47
N MET A 537 -3.93 -23.42 12.12
CA MET A 537 -3.21 -24.31 13.04
C MET A 537 -2.66 -23.52 14.24
N GLY A 538 -2.83 -24.11 15.44
CA GLY A 538 -2.25 -23.58 16.67
C GLY A 538 -0.71 -23.66 16.69
N SER A 539 -0.07 -22.96 17.61
CA SER A 539 1.40 -22.92 17.73
C SER A 539 2.03 -24.31 17.92
N ARG A 540 1.39 -25.20 18.68
CA ARG A 540 1.83 -26.58 18.90
C ARG A 540 1.81 -27.38 17.60
N GLN A 541 0.71 -27.35 16.87
CA GLN A 541 0.58 -28.07 15.60
C GLN A 541 1.58 -27.57 14.53
N ARG A 542 1.84 -26.27 14.49
CA ARG A 542 2.85 -25.69 13.58
C ARG A 542 4.25 -26.21 13.90
N ARG A 543 4.58 -26.35 15.18
CA ARG A 543 5.86 -26.88 15.63
C ARG A 543 5.98 -28.38 15.26
N GLU A 544 4.96 -29.18 15.53
CA GLU A 544 4.92 -30.60 15.18
C GLU A 544 5.12 -30.81 13.67
N VAL A 545 4.45 -30.00 12.84
CA VAL A 545 4.62 -30.05 11.37
C VAL A 545 6.01 -29.60 10.92
N ALA A 546 6.59 -28.56 11.55
CA ALA A 546 7.95 -28.13 11.25
C ALA A 546 8.98 -29.21 11.60
N GLU A 547 8.81 -29.89 12.74
CA GLU A 547 9.62 -31.04 13.17
C GLU A 547 9.46 -32.21 12.20
N GLN A 548 8.23 -32.51 11.75
CA GLN A 548 7.97 -33.52 10.71
C GLN A 548 8.72 -33.21 9.42
N ILE A 549 8.61 -31.98 8.90
CA ILE A 549 9.29 -31.58 7.66
C ILE A 549 10.82 -31.69 7.80
N SER A 550 11.36 -31.25 8.92
CA SER A 550 12.79 -31.31 9.20
C SER A 550 13.31 -32.74 9.40
N GLY A 551 12.46 -33.66 9.81
CA GLY A 551 12.80 -35.07 10.01
C GLY A 551 12.82 -35.89 8.71
N ILE A 552 12.32 -35.35 7.57
CA ILE A 552 12.32 -36.07 6.29
C ILE A 552 13.69 -35.88 5.61
N PRO A 553 14.45 -36.98 5.38
CA PRO A 553 15.74 -36.91 4.71
C PRO A 553 15.68 -36.30 3.32
N ASP A 554 16.75 -35.64 2.88
CA ASP A 554 16.83 -35.03 1.53
C ASP A 554 16.74 -36.07 0.40
N SER A 555 17.08 -37.32 0.68
CA SER A 555 16.99 -38.45 -0.25
C SER A 555 15.56 -38.94 -0.48
N GLU A 556 14.62 -38.62 0.40
CA GLU A 556 13.25 -39.08 0.31
C GLU A 556 12.33 -38.07 -0.42
N ASN A 557 11.42 -38.62 -1.21
CA ASN A 557 10.39 -37.83 -1.87
C ASN A 557 9.39 -37.31 -0.84
N ARG A 558 9.01 -36.03 -0.97
CA ARG A 558 7.97 -35.42 -0.15
C ARG A 558 7.15 -34.42 -0.98
N VAL A 559 5.91 -34.22 -0.60
CA VAL A 559 5.04 -33.18 -1.15
C VAL A 559 4.42 -32.37 -0.03
N LEU A 560 4.44 -31.05 -0.20
CA LEU A 560 3.74 -30.13 0.70
C LEU A 560 2.44 -29.69 0.04
N LEU A 561 1.33 -29.86 0.74
CA LEU A 561 0.03 -29.36 0.33
C LEU A 561 -0.35 -28.20 1.24
N ALA A 562 -0.62 -27.03 0.69
CA ALA A 562 -0.81 -25.86 1.53
C ALA A 562 -1.96 -24.96 1.09
N THR A 563 -2.59 -24.30 2.07
CA THR A 563 -3.44 -23.15 1.78
C THR A 563 -2.59 -21.90 1.65
N GLY A 564 -2.95 -21.02 0.70
CA GLY A 564 -2.17 -19.81 0.39
C GLY A 564 -1.87 -18.93 1.61
N ARG A 565 -2.79 -18.84 2.58
CA ARG A 565 -2.56 -18.12 3.85
C ARG A 565 -1.37 -18.66 4.66
N TYR A 566 -1.17 -19.97 4.69
CA TYR A 566 -0.12 -20.57 5.49
C TYR A 566 1.28 -20.22 4.96
N ILE A 567 1.47 -20.28 3.65
CA ILE A 567 2.77 -20.01 3.01
C ILE A 567 3.12 -18.52 3.04
N GLY A 568 2.14 -17.64 2.90
CA GLY A 568 2.35 -16.20 3.06
C GLY A 568 2.81 -15.79 4.46
N GLU A 569 2.66 -16.68 5.46
CA GLU A 569 2.73 -16.34 6.89
C GLU A 569 4.01 -16.82 7.62
N GLY A 570 5.16 -16.81 6.96
CA GLY A 570 6.43 -17.11 7.63
C GLY A 570 6.90 -18.57 7.53
N PHE A 571 6.23 -19.39 6.71
CA PHE A 571 6.74 -20.71 6.37
C PHE A 571 8.05 -20.62 5.59
N ASP A 572 9.04 -21.41 5.96
CA ASP A 572 10.37 -21.39 5.39
C ASP A 572 10.92 -22.80 5.18
N ASP A 573 11.22 -23.15 3.94
CA ASP A 573 11.83 -24.41 3.57
C ASP A 573 12.71 -24.21 2.32
N ALA A 574 14.03 -24.26 2.51
CA ALA A 574 15.00 -24.02 1.45
C ALA A 574 15.01 -25.10 0.36
N ARG A 575 14.54 -26.32 0.66
CA ARG A 575 14.50 -27.45 -0.26
C ARG A 575 13.44 -27.29 -1.37
N LEU A 576 12.39 -26.48 -1.15
CA LEU A 576 11.31 -26.28 -2.13
C LEU A 576 11.83 -25.71 -3.45
N ASP A 577 11.56 -26.38 -4.55
CA ASP A 577 11.98 -26.00 -5.90
C ASP A 577 10.85 -25.96 -6.94
N THR A 578 9.68 -26.51 -6.65
CA THR A 578 8.57 -26.57 -7.58
C THR A 578 7.26 -26.11 -6.91
N LEU A 579 6.55 -25.19 -7.55
CA LEU A 579 5.27 -24.66 -7.10
C LEU A 579 4.15 -25.04 -8.08
N PHE A 580 3.10 -25.66 -7.57
CA PHE A 580 1.87 -25.95 -8.30
C PHE A 580 0.76 -25.00 -7.85
N LEU A 581 0.25 -24.15 -8.74
CA LEU A 581 -0.87 -23.26 -8.48
C LEU A 581 -2.19 -23.95 -8.83
N ALA A 582 -2.70 -24.81 -7.95
CA ALA A 582 -3.95 -25.52 -8.19
C ALA A 582 -5.17 -24.58 -8.24
N MET A 583 -5.10 -23.41 -7.61
CA MET A 583 -6.11 -22.35 -7.68
C MET A 583 -5.50 -21.04 -8.17
N PRO A 584 -6.24 -20.27 -8.97
CA PRO A 584 -5.72 -19.00 -9.52
C PRO A 584 -5.53 -17.94 -8.42
N VAL A 585 -4.39 -17.27 -8.45
CA VAL A 585 -4.06 -16.14 -7.60
C VAL A 585 -4.18 -14.87 -8.44
N SER A 586 -4.90 -13.86 -7.95
CA SER A 586 -5.17 -12.64 -8.72
C SER A 586 -4.20 -11.49 -8.45
N TRP A 587 -3.53 -11.49 -7.30
CA TRP A 587 -2.73 -10.36 -6.86
C TRP A 587 -1.22 -10.61 -7.01
N LYS A 588 -0.52 -9.66 -7.66
CA LYS A 588 0.92 -9.72 -7.94
C LYS A 588 1.78 -9.92 -6.67
N GLY A 589 1.47 -9.23 -5.57
CA GLY A 589 2.23 -9.34 -4.31
C GLY A 589 2.18 -10.73 -3.69
N THR A 590 1.04 -11.41 -3.73
CA THR A 590 0.89 -12.79 -3.25
C THR A 590 1.74 -13.76 -4.08
N LEU A 591 1.73 -13.61 -5.41
CA LEU A 591 2.54 -14.42 -6.31
C LEU A 591 4.04 -14.26 -6.04
N VAL A 592 4.51 -13.02 -5.84
CA VAL A 592 5.92 -12.72 -5.51
C VAL A 592 6.33 -13.39 -4.19
N GLN A 593 5.44 -13.40 -3.19
CA GLN A 593 5.71 -14.08 -1.92
C GLN A 593 5.83 -15.60 -2.08
N TYR A 594 4.93 -16.21 -2.85
CA TYR A 594 4.95 -17.66 -3.09
C TYR A 594 6.18 -18.08 -3.89
N ALA A 595 6.44 -17.40 -5.01
CA ALA A 595 7.63 -17.65 -5.83
C ALA A 595 8.92 -17.40 -5.04
N GLY A 596 8.96 -16.38 -4.21
CA GLY A 596 10.12 -16.05 -3.38
C GLY A 596 10.51 -17.15 -2.38
N ARG A 597 9.59 -18.06 -2.02
CA ARG A 597 9.92 -19.23 -1.18
C ARG A 597 10.76 -20.25 -1.94
N LEU A 598 10.57 -20.34 -3.26
CA LEU A 598 11.37 -21.24 -4.10
C LEU A 598 12.80 -20.71 -4.32
N HIS A 599 13.02 -19.40 -4.21
CA HIS A 599 14.30 -18.77 -4.55
C HIS A 599 15.37 -18.92 -3.45
N ARG A 600 15.13 -19.67 -2.38
CA ARG A 600 16.14 -19.95 -1.37
C ARG A 600 17.18 -20.92 -1.89
N LEU A 601 18.42 -20.63 -1.60
CA LEU A 601 19.54 -21.49 -2.01
C LEU A 601 19.53 -22.80 -1.19
N HIS A 602 19.72 -23.91 -1.90
CA HIS A 602 19.89 -25.24 -1.34
C HIS A 602 20.92 -25.99 -2.18
N SER A 603 21.73 -26.85 -1.59
CA SER A 603 22.86 -27.53 -2.23
C SER A 603 22.51 -28.39 -3.45
N GLY A 604 21.27 -28.84 -3.57
CA GLY A 604 20.80 -29.67 -4.70
C GLY A 604 19.98 -28.91 -5.73
N LYS A 605 19.82 -27.58 -5.61
CA LYS A 605 18.88 -26.82 -6.43
C LYS A 605 19.56 -26.08 -7.58
N ALA A 606 19.30 -26.50 -8.81
CA ALA A 606 19.79 -25.84 -10.04
C ALA A 606 18.74 -24.93 -10.68
N GLU A 607 17.46 -25.24 -10.47
CA GLU A 607 16.35 -24.49 -11.06
C GLU A 607 15.12 -24.49 -10.16
N VAL A 608 14.24 -23.54 -10.39
CA VAL A 608 12.90 -23.48 -9.76
C VAL A 608 11.83 -23.48 -10.84
N ARG A 609 10.74 -24.20 -10.59
CA ARG A 609 9.61 -24.31 -11.54
C ARG A 609 8.30 -23.84 -10.91
N ILE A 610 7.50 -23.15 -11.72
CA ILE A 610 6.10 -22.85 -11.38
C ILE A 610 5.21 -23.48 -12.44
N TYR A 611 4.27 -24.31 -12.02
CA TYR A 611 3.19 -24.81 -12.85
C TYR A 611 1.97 -23.92 -12.66
N ASP A 612 1.53 -23.27 -13.73
CA ASP A 612 0.32 -22.44 -13.75
C ASP A 612 -0.69 -23.00 -14.74
N TYR A 613 -1.91 -23.30 -14.28
CA TYR A 613 -2.97 -23.91 -15.04
C TYR A 613 -3.85 -22.86 -15.70
N VAL A 614 -3.89 -22.87 -17.04
CA VAL A 614 -4.51 -21.85 -17.88
C VAL A 614 -5.89 -22.30 -18.33
N ASP A 615 -6.90 -21.80 -17.68
CA ASP A 615 -8.31 -22.14 -17.91
C ASP A 615 -8.89 -21.22 -19.00
N ARG A 616 -8.61 -21.51 -20.32
CA ARG A 616 -9.02 -20.67 -21.45
C ARG A 616 -10.53 -20.56 -21.62
N GLY A 617 -11.30 -21.58 -21.25
CA GLY A 617 -12.77 -21.61 -21.29
C GLY A 617 -13.45 -20.68 -20.27
N SER A 618 -12.67 -19.94 -19.47
CA SER A 618 -13.16 -18.95 -18.51
C SER A 618 -12.55 -17.57 -18.75
N PRO A 619 -13.31 -16.58 -19.28
CA PRO A 619 -12.77 -15.24 -19.53
C PRO A 619 -12.23 -14.55 -18.26
N THR A 620 -12.82 -14.83 -17.10
CA THR A 620 -12.37 -14.30 -15.80
C THR A 620 -11.03 -14.88 -15.39
N LEU A 621 -10.86 -16.21 -15.47
CA LEU A 621 -9.62 -16.88 -15.12
C LEU A 621 -8.49 -16.56 -16.10
N LEU A 622 -8.81 -16.42 -17.39
CA LEU A 622 -7.84 -16.03 -18.39
C LEU A 622 -7.29 -14.62 -18.14
N ARG A 623 -8.14 -13.65 -17.78
CA ARG A 623 -7.69 -12.31 -17.34
C ARG A 623 -6.79 -12.37 -16.10
N MET A 624 -7.11 -13.25 -15.14
CA MET A 624 -6.27 -13.47 -13.95
C MET A 624 -4.91 -14.07 -14.34
N PHE A 625 -4.88 -15.03 -15.24
CA PHE A 625 -3.64 -15.61 -15.77
C PHE A 625 -2.78 -14.55 -16.47
N GLN A 626 -3.35 -13.71 -17.34
CA GLN A 626 -2.62 -12.64 -18.01
C GLN A 626 -1.96 -11.65 -17.02
N LYS A 627 -2.63 -11.38 -15.89
CA LYS A 627 -2.03 -10.58 -14.80
C LYS A 627 -0.87 -11.32 -14.13
N ARG A 628 -0.98 -12.64 -13.89
CA ARG A 628 0.10 -13.45 -13.34
C ARG A 628 1.30 -13.54 -14.30
N LEU A 629 1.05 -13.69 -15.60
CA LEU A 629 2.10 -13.79 -16.61
C LEU A 629 3.01 -12.55 -16.62
N ARG A 630 2.45 -11.36 -16.47
CA ARG A 630 3.23 -10.13 -16.28
C ARG A 630 4.07 -10.19 -15.00
N GLY A 631 3.53 -10.74 -13.92
CA GLY A 631 4.24 -10.96 -12.66
C GLY A 631 5.42 -11.93 -12.80
N TYR A 632 5.24 -13.04 -13.51
CA TYR A 632 6.30 -14.03 -13.77
C TYR A 632 7.44 -13.41 -14.58
N ARG A 633 7.13 -12.68 -15.65
CA ARG A 633 8.15 -11.98 -16.47
C ARG A 633 8.93 -10.97 -15.62
N ALA A 634 8.25 -10.20 -14.76
CA ALA A 634 8.92 -9.26 -13.85
C ALA A 634 9.79 -9.95 -12.79
N MET A 635 9.58 -11.25 -12.54
CA MET A 635 10.40 -12.08 -11.66
C MET A 635 11.47 -12.89 -12.41
N GLY A 636 11.68 -12.67 -13.71
CA GLY A 636 12.68 -13.36 -14.52
C GLY A 636 12.35 -14.83 -14.83
N TYR A 637 11.05 -15.21 -14.81
CA TYR A 637 10.64 -16.56 -15.22
C TYR A 637 10.55 -16.67 -16.73
N GLU A 638 11.22 -17.70 -17.27
CA GLU A 638 11.16 -18.09 -18.68
C GLU A 638 10.04 -19.12 -18.88
N THR A 639 9.18 -18.89 -19.88
CA THR A 639 8.14 -19.86 -20.22
C THR A 639 8.75 -21.02 -20.98
N VAL A 640 8.55 -22.23 -20.48
CA VAL A 640 9.00 -23.48 -21.11
C VAL A 640 7.77 -24.32 -21.51
N PRO A 641 7.90 -25.11 -22.60
CA PRO A 641 6.84 -26.04 -22.96
C PRO A 641 6.61 -27.05 -21.82
N PRO A 642 5.36 -27.54 -21.65
CA PRO A 642 5.12 -28.63 -20.72
C PRO A 642 5.96 -29.86 -21.11
N PRO A 643 6.39 -30.66 -20.13
CA PRO A 643 7.04 -31.93 -20.41
C PRO A 643 6.16 -32.75 -21.36
N ALA A 644 6.77 -33.40 -22.36
CA ALA A 644 6.04 -34.24 -23.30
C ALA A 644 5.29 -35.33 -22.52
N CYS A 645 3.98 -35.48 -22.78
CA CYS A 645 3.27 -36.66 -22.33
C CYS A 645 3.82 -37.85 -23.17
N ASP A 646 4.51 -38.77 -22.55
CA ASP A 646 4.66 -40.09 -23.16
C ASP A 646 3.24 -40.64 -23.37
N PRO A 647 2.90 -41.10 -24.59
CA PRO A 647 1.62 -41.76 -24.79
C PRO A 647 1.60 -42.98 -23.84
N LEU A 648 0.62 -42.98 -22.93
CA LEU A 648 0.32 -44.13 -22.10
C LEU A 648 0.35 -45.38 -22.97
N MET A 649 1.05 -46.44 -22.52
CA MET A 649 1.10 -47.73 -23.18
C MET A 649 -0.31 -48.15 -23.59
N PRO A 650 -0.45 -48.80 -24.78
CA PRO A 650 -1.75 -49.28 -25.21
C PRO A 650 -2.23 -50.35 -24.24
N ASP A 651 -3.53 -50.31 -23.98
CA ASP A 651 -4.26 -51.36 -23.25
C ASP A 651 -3.77 -52.76 -23.67
N VAL A 652 -3.24 -53.50 -22.72
CA VAL A 652 -2.98 -54.92 -22.88
C VAL A 652 -4.33 -55.63 -22.72
N PRO A 653 -4.71 -56.56 -23.62
CA PRO A 653 -6.03 -57.13 -23.80
C PRO A 653 -6.57 -57.92 -22.60
#